data_a4418e22c38c3b7691feecd2d6eb1445
#
_entry.id   a4418e22c38c3b7691feecd2d6eb1445
#
_cell.length_a   1.000
_cell.length_b   1.000
_cell.length_c   1.000
_cell.angle_alpha   90.00
_cell.angle_beta   90.00
_cell.angle_gamma   90.00
#
_symmetry.space_group_name_H-M   'P 1'
#
loop_
_entity.id
_entity.type
_entity.pdbx_description
1 polymer ?
#
loop_
_entity_poly.entity_id
_entity_poly.type
_entity_poly.pdbx_seq_one_letter_code
_entity_poly.pdbx_strand_id
1 'polypeptide(L)'
;TQAGWTDVVLLERRELTAGSTWHAAGGMHTINGDPNVAALQRYTVQLYEELEKSSGVSCGVHLTGEVMLADSEDRMDWLRMVHARGRYLGMDTELISVSEAAQKIPFLVEEHFVGALWDPVGGHVDPSGVTHAYAAAARMAGAEIYRNTWAYDIVANSDDTWDVVTEEGTITCEHFVNCGGLWAREVGRMCGLELPILAMEHQYLVTEQLPEIAPWLEATGGYGVGAIDFGGEIYTRAEAGGLLLGTYEKACVPWSTTETPWDFGSQLLTPDLERIAPSLAAAFEHFPIFADAGIRNVVNGPFTFAPDGNPLIGPIRGQRGHWVACGVMAGLSQGGGVGLAMANWMTTGDPGFDVWGMDVARFGDWTTPSYTKAKVMENYSRRFSISFPNEELPAGRPLHTSAIHDDLDSANAVWGSSYGLEYPLWFQRPGAEPVEEVTFHRSNAFDVVADEVHATRTGVGLMETTGFAKHEFTGPGARVFLERVMANHIPESGRMALTPMLNHQGMLIGDFTVATISTATDATDAADGPERFVVFGSGAAEGYHERWFQSQLRVARSTGVESPSEGRSSGLESARGDRSAGGRVSYRPLSHEMAGLSISGPAARDVLASLTTVDVSNDSFRFLDVRRMDLGMVPALVARISFTGDLGYEFWVPASLQQRLFRLLTEAGEPHGMRLFGLRALDSMRFDKGFGAWASEYRSVYTPWEARMDRFVKLDKGDFIGREAAAASLAAGPERRLCLLRIDVDGADALGDEPIWHDGEVVGWVTSGGYAHWSEASCALGYLPSTLADAATRSGGFEVEVLGVRRAATRLDEPLFDPSGARLRS
;
A
#
# COMPACT_ATOMS: atom_id res chain seq x y z
N THR A 1 0.24 26.64 -5.00
CA THR A 1 0.66 28.07 -4.94
C THR A 1 1.66 28.33 -3.82
N GLN A 2 1.46 27.81 -2.59
CA GLN A 2 2.41 28.00 -1.47
C GLN A 2 3.82 27.47 -1.81
N ALA A 3 3.93 26.42 -2.61
CA ALA A 3 5.20 25.87 -3.09
C ALA A 3 5.90 26.71 -4.18
N GLY A 4 5.31 27.87 -4.56
CA GLY A 4 5.91 28.84 -5.48
C GLY A 4 5.41 28.76 -6.93
N TRP A 5 4.51 27.85 -7.28
CA TRP A 5 3.87 27.88 -8.60
C TRP A 5 2.77 28.95 -8.63
N THR A 6 2.85 29.86 -9.57
CA THR A 6 1.94 31.02 -9.69
C THR A 6 0.98 30.92 -10.87
N ASP A 7 1.29 30.10 -11.86
CA ASP A 7 0.46 29.86 -13.05
C ASP A 7 -0.40 28.63 -12.80
N VAL A 8 -1.46 28.79 -11.98
CA VAL A 8 -2.33 27.71 -11.52
C VAL A 8 -3.78 28.07 -11.81
N VAL A 9 -4.45 27.21 -12.58
CA VAL A 9 -5.86 27.34 -12.94
C VAL A 9 -6.66 26.18 -12.34
N LEU A 10 -7.80 26.49 -11.71
CA LEU A 10 -8.79 25.51 -11.27
C LEU A 10 -10.09 25.73 -12.06
N LEU A 11 -10.56 24.68 -12.71
CA LEU A 11 -11.85 24.66 -13.39
C LEU A 11 -12.88 23.91 -12.55
N GLU A 12 -14.00 24.54 -12.27
CA GLU A 12 -15.15 23.92 -11.63
C GLU A 12 -16.35 23.98 -12.61
N ARG A 13 -16.90 22.81 -12.90
CA ARG A 13 -17.99 22.65 -13.87
C ARG A 13 -19.29 23.37 -13.44
N ARG A 14 -19.52 23.46 -12.17
CA ARG A 14 -20.70 24.11 -11.55
C ARG A 14 -20.24 25.20 -10.57
N GLU A 15 -20.86 25.24 -9.43
CA GLU A 15 -20.41 26.07 -8.31
C GLU A 15 -19.48 25.30 -7.38
N LEU A 16 -18.64 26.03 -6.66
CA LEU A 16 -17.87 25.42 -5.58
C LEU A 16 -18.81 24.69 -4.62
N THR A 17 -18.37 23.53 -4.12
CA THR A 17 -19.13 22.58 -3.28
C THR A 17 -20.09 21.63 -4.02
N ALA A 18 -20.39 21.82 -5.29
CA ALA A 18 -21.23 20.89 -6.05
C ALA A 18 -20.69 19.44 -5.98
N GLY A 19 -21.55 18.46 -6.21
CA GLY A 19 -21.23 17.04 -6.06
C GLY A 19 -21.42 16.57 -4.62
N SER A 20 -20.44 15.87 -4.03
CA SER A 20 -20.57 15.29 -2.68
C SER A 20 -20.37 16.29 -1.55
N THR A 21 -19.67 17.38 -1.77
CA THR A 21 -19.21 18.27 -0.69
C THR A 21 -20.37 18.98 0.04
N TRP A 22 -21.34 19.52 -0.70
CA TRP A 22 -22.40 20.36 -0.10
C TRP A 22 -23.36 19.60 0.83
N HIS A 23 -23.46 18.27 0.68
CA HIS A 23 -24.31 17.42 1.52
C HIS A 23 -23.50 16.53 2.49
N ALA A 24 -22.20 16.74 2.63
CA ALA A 24 -21.38 15.97 3.55
C ALA A 24 -21.77 16.22 5.01
N ALA A 25 -21.74 15.21 5.84
CA ALA A 25 -22.05 15.29 7.26
C ALA A 25 -21.06 16.14 8.07
N GLY A 26 -19.89 16.42 7.53
CA GLY A 26 -18.91 17.35 8.10
C GLY A 26 -18.03 16.76 9.21
N GLY A 27 -18.21 15.49 9.58
CA GLY A 27 -17.37 14.83 10.60
C GLY A 27 -15.90 14.77 10.19
N MET A 28 -15.01 14.92 11.16
CA MET A 28 -13.56 14.76 10.98
C MET A 28 -12.94 14.07 12.19
N HIS A 29 -11.93 13.25 11.94
CA HIS A 29 -11.13 12.55 12.95
C HIS A 29 -9.70 12.36 12.48
N THR A 30 -8.80 12.13 13.42
CA THR A 30 -7.36 11.89 13.13
C THR A 30 -7.02 10.41 13.07
N ILE A 31 -7.85 9.56 13.63
CA ILE A 31 -7.62 8.13 13.76
C ILE A 31 -7.91 7.40 12.44
N ASN A 32 -7.02 6.50 12.07
CA ASN A 32 -7.20 5.57 10.95
C ASN A 32 -6.44 4.26 11.23
N GLY A 33 -6.93 3.15 10.67
CA GLY A 33 -6.22 1.86 10.73
C GLY A 33 -4.88 1.86 9.97
N ASP A 34 -4.75 2.69 8.93
CA ASP A 34 -3.48 2.94 8.22
C ASP A 34 -2.79 4.17 8.84
N PRO A 35 -1.56 4.01 9.39
CA PRO A 35 -0.85 5.11 10.05
C PRO A 35 -0.49 6.27 9.10
N ASN A 36 -0.30 6.01 7.81
CA ASN A 36 0.03 7.04 6.83
C ASN A 36 -1.21 7.88 6.50
N VAL A 37 -2.38 7.24 6.39
CA VAL A 37 -3.66 7.95 6.27
C VAL A 37 -3.96 8.74 7.54
N ALA A 38 -3.68 8.19 8.72
CA ALA A 38 -3.82 8.90 9.99
C ALA A 38 -2.95 10.16 10.08
N ALA A 39 -1.68 10.07 9.64
CA ALA A 39 -0.77 11.23 9.59
C ALA A 39 -1.29 12.33 8.64
N LEU A 40 -1.82 11.96 7.49
CA LEU A 40 -2.44 12.86 6.52
C LEU A 40 -3.71 13.53 7.09
N GLN A 41 -4.53 12.77 7.83
CA GLN A 41 -5.72 13.29 8.51
C GLN A 41 -5.34 14.30 9.60
N ARG A 42 -4.35 13.99 10.43
CA ARG A 42 -3.84 14.90 11.45
C ARG A 42 -3.39 16.24 10.85
N TYR A 43 -2.61 16.20 9.77
CA TYR A 43 -2.21 17.43 9.08
C TYR A 43 -3.42 18.24 8.59
N THR A 44 -4.42 17.56 8.01
CA THR A 44 -5.62 18.22 7.49
C THR A 44 -6.36 18.96 8.59
N VAL A 45 -6.58 18.32 9.75
CA VAL A 45 -7.29 18.93 10.89
C VAL A 45 -6.52 20.15 11.42
N GLN A 46 -5.19 20.04 11.55
CA GLN A 46 -4.34 21.16 11.99
C GLN A 46 -4.35 22.33 10.99
N LEU A 47 -4.42 22.04 9.70
CA LEU A 47 -4.41 23.06 8.64
C LEU A 47 -5.64 23.98 8.72
N TYR A 48 -6.78 23.54 9.19
CA TYR A 48 -8.01 24.35 9.20
C TYR A 48 -7.89 25.63 10.02
N GLU A 49 -7.22 25.60 11.16
CA GLU A 49 -6.99 26.83 11.95
C GLU A 49 -6.11 27.85 11.21
N GLU A 50 -5.09 27.37 10.50
CA GLU A 50 -4.22 28.23 9.69
C GLU A 50 -4.96 28.77 8.47
N LEU A 51 -5.83 27.93 7.89
CA LEU A 51 -6.64 28.29 6.73
C LEU A 51 -7.65 29.38 7.05
N GLU A 52 -8.34 29.31 8.19
CA GLU A 52 -9.24 30.39 8.67
C GLU A 52 -8.49 31.72 8.83
N LYS A 53 -7.34 31.67 9.49
CA LYS A 53 -6.50 32.87 9.74
C LYS A 53 -5.97 33.48 8.45
N SER A 54 -5.55 32.67 7.51
CA SER A 54 -4.93 33.12 6.26
C SER A 54 -5.95 33.56 5.21
N SER A 55 -7.09 32.88 5.11
CA SER A 55 -8.14 33.16 4.12
C SER A 55 -9.14 34.24 4.58
N GLY A 56 -9.32 34.41 5.89
CA GLY A 56 -10.37 35.22 6.47
C GLY A 56 -11.77 34.62 6.33
N VAL A 57 -11.87 33.35 5.92
CA VAL A 57 -13.14 32.61 5.77
C VAL A 57 -13.19 31.52 6.83
N SER A 58 -14.32 31.44 7.57
CA SER A 58 -14.47 30.39 8.60
C SER A 58 -14.63 29.01 7.96
N CYS A 59 -13.93 28.04 8.47
CA CYS A 59 -14.10 26.61 8.18
C CYS A 59 -15.16 25.96 9.08
N GLY A 60 -15.67 26.69 10.07
CA GLY A 60 -16.61 26.15 11.05
C GLY A 60 -16.04 24.98 11.85
N VAL A 61 -14.77 25.10 12.28
CA VAL A 61 -14.07 24.05 13.03
C VAL A 61 -14.58 23.96 14.45
N HIS A 62 -15.05 22.80 14.83
CA HIS A 62 -15.48 22.48 16.18
C HIS A 62 -14.81 21.17 16.64
N LEU A 63 -13.73 21.29 17.41
CA LEU A 63 -13.04 20.17 18.03
C LEU A 63 -13.77 19.74 19.29
N THR A 64 -14.83 18.97 19.13
CA THR A 64 -15.74 18.54 20.21
C THR A 64 -15.26 17.26 20.88
N GLY A 65 -14.28 16.60 20.30
CA GLY A 65 -13.92 15.23 20.60
C GLY A 65 -14.91 14.21 20.06
N GLU A 66 -14.47 12.97 20.01
CA GLU A 66 -15.24 11.82 19.51
C GLU A 66 -14.99 10.59 20.38
N VAL A 67 -16.05 9.84 20.67
CA VAL A 67 -16.02 8.56 21.39
C VAL A 67 -16.24 7.44 20.40
N MET A 68 -15.29 6.52 20.29
CA MET A 68 -15.39 5.30 19.48
C MET A 68 -15.72 4.13 20.39
N LEU A 69 -16.91 3.58 20.28
CA LEU A 69 -17.47 2.56 21.18
C LEU A 69 -17.10 1.14 20.75
N ALA A 70 -16.76 0.29 21.71
CA ALA A 70 -16.51 -1.12 21.50
C ALA A 70 -17.65 -1.96 22.09
N ASP A 71 -18.30 -2.74 21.25
CA ASP A 71 -19.38 -3.67 21.58
C ASP A 71 -18.89 -5.07 21.96
N SER A 72 -17.61 -5.35 21.74
CA SER A 72 -16.98 -6.66 21.94
C SER A 72 -15.51 -6.52 22.32
N GLU A 73 -14.92 -7.61 22.89
CA GLU A 73 -13.48 -7.64 23.17
C GLU A 73 -12.62 -7.56 21.91
N ASP A 74 -13.06 -8.19 20.80
CA ASP A 74 -12.35 -8.08 19.51
C ASP A 74 -12.33 -6.63 19.02
N ARG A 75 -13.43 -5.88 19.17
CA ARG A 75 -13.45 -4.45 18.87
C ARG A 75 -12.54 -3.67 19.82
N MET A 76 -12.51 -4.06 21.09
CA MET A 76 -11.61 -3.43 22.05
C MET A 76 -10.13 -3.68 21.72
N ASP A 77 -9.79 -4.87 21.24
CA ASP A 77 -8.43 -5.18 20.76
C ASP A 77 -8.07 -4.33 19.54
N TRP A 78 -9.01 -4.14 18.59
CA TRP A 78 -8.83 -3.21 17.49
C TRP A 78 -8.57 -1.77 17.98
N LEU A 79 -9.33 -1.28 18.97
CA LEU A 79 -9.13 0.06 19.54
C LEU A 79 -7.78 0.17 20.27
N ARG A 80 -7.35 -0.88 20.99
CA ARG A 80 -6.03 -0.94 21.63
C ARG A 80 -4.90 -0.84 20.60
N MET A 81 -5.03 -1.54 19.48
CA MET A 81 -4.07 -1.50 18.38
C MET A 81 -4.01 -0.09 17.75
N VAL A 82 -5.14 0.52 17.45
CA VAL A 82 -5.20 1.88 16.87
C VAL A 82 -4.63 2.92 17.82
N HIS A 83 -4.95 2.82 19.12
CA HIS A 83 -4.40 3.68 20.16
C HIS A 83 -2.88 3.56 20.27
N ALA A 84 -2.36 2.33 20.27
CA ALA A 84 -0.92 2.09 20.31
C ALA A 84 -0.19 2.71 19.11
N ARG A 85 -0.73 2.54 17.89
CA ARG A 85 -0.21 3.19 16.67
C ARG A 85 -0.19 4.71 16.77
N GLY A 86 -1.23 5.31 17.36
CA GLY A 86 -1.31 6.75 17.59
C GLY A 86 -0.16 7.29 18.44
N ARG A 87 0.47 6.48 19.30
CA ARG A 87 1.55 6.88 20.19
C ARG A 87 2.76 7.45 19.44
N TYR A 88 3.29 6.72 18.45
CA TYR A 88 4.44 7.23 17.70
C TYR A 88 4.07 8.32 16.70
N LEU A 89 2.79 8.42 16.32
CA LEU A 89 2.28 9.51 15.49
C LEU A 89 2.00 10.78 16.31
N GLY A 90 2.13 10.70 17.64
CA GLY A 90 1.89 11.81 18.56
C GLY A 90 0.42 12.21 18.64
N MET A 91 -0.50 11.26 18.52
CA MET A 91 -1.93 11.44 18.74
C MET A 91 -2.24 11.30 20.24
N ASP A 92 -3.08 12.19 20.75
CA ASP A 92 -3.45 12.27 22.16
C ASP A 92 -4.79 11.58 22.39
N THR A 93 -4.85 10.27 22.13
CA THR A 93 -6.05 9.44 22.32
C THR A 93 -6.00 8.72 23.67
N GLU A 94 -7.15 8.35 24.22
CA GLU A 94 -7.27 7.63 25.50
C GLU A 94 -8.23 6.44 25.37
N LEU A 95 -7.84 5.30 25.94
CA LEU A 95 -8.76 4.19 26.18
C LEU A 95 -9.55 4.50 27.45
N ILE A 96 -10.87 4.57 27.36
CA ILE A 96 -11.75 4.94 28.46
C ILE A 96 -12.76 3.83 28.76
N SER A 97 -13.25 3.82 30.01
CA SER A 97 -14.33 2.94 30.42
C SER A 97 -15.67 3.35 29.79
N VAL A 98 -16.63 2.42 29.75
CA VAL A 98 -18.00 2.72 29.29
C VAL A 98 -18.65 3.81 30.12
N SER A 99 -18.41 3.82 31.44
CA SER A 99 -18.94 4.85 32.33
C SER A 99 -18.39 6.26 32.04
N GLU A 100 -17.10 6.36 31.67
CA GLU A 100 -16.50 7.62 31.21
C GLU A 100 -17.06 8.03 29.86
N ALA A 101 -17.33 7.09 28.96
CA ALA A 101 -18.00 7.35 27.68
C ALA A 101 -19.43 7.87 27.92
N ALA A 102 -20.20 7.28 28.85
CA ALA A 102 -21.54 7.73 29.22
C ALA A 102 -21.57 9.13 29.88
N GLN A 103 -20.50 9.51 30.60
CA GLN A 103 -20.37 10.90 31.11
C GLN A 103 -20.21 11.91 29.95
N LYS A 104 -19.56 11.51 28.84
CA LYS A 104 -19.39 12.34 27.63
C LYS A 104 -20.67 12.37 26.78
N ILE A 105 -21.41 11.27 26.75
CA ILE A 105 -22.63 11.06 25.95
C ILE A 105 -23.75 10.56 26.88
N PRO A 106 -24.50 11.47 27.56
CA PRO A 106 -25.42 11.11 28.67
C PRO A 106 -26.63 10.25 28.29
N PHE A 107 -26.87 10.04 27.00
CA PHE A 107 -27.95 9.20 26.45
C PHE A 107 -27.47 7.86 25.92
N LEU A 108 -26.22 7.48 26.21
CA LEU A 108 -25.64 6.16 25.90
C LEU A 108 -26.15 5.11 26.89
N VAL A 109 -26.51 3.93 26.38
CA VAL A 109 -26.84 2.75 27.20
C VAL A 109 -25.59 1.91 27.39
N GLU A 110 -25.05 1.94 28.62
CA GLU A 110 -23.75 1.34 28.94
C GLU A 110 -23.68 -0.18 28.71
N GLU A 111 -24.78 -0.91 28.86
CA GLU A 111 -24.84 -2.38 28.86
C GLU A 111 -24.51 -3.00 27.49
N HIS A 112 -24.53 -2.23 26.41
CA HIS A 112 -24.21 -2.67 25.05
C HIS A 112 -22.71 -2.61 24.73
N PHE A 113 -21.89 -2.07 25.62
CA PHE A 113 -20.47 -1.80 25.34
C PHE A 113 -19.56 -2.36 26.40
N VAL A 114 -18.31 -2.66 26.02
CA VAL A 114 -17.27 -3.17 26.90
C VAL A 114 -16.15 -2.14 27.17
N GLY A 115 -16.07 -1.09 26.38
CA GLY A 115 -15.08 -0.02 26.49
C GLY A 115 -15.21 0.98 25.35
N ALA A 116 -14.32 1.96 25.33
CA ALA A 116 -14.27 2.96 24.26
C ALA A 116 -12.87 3.56 24.09
N LEU A 117 -12.67 4.25 22.97
CA LEU A 117 -11.53 5.12 22.73
C LEU A 117 -12.03 6.56 22.60
N TRP A 118 -11.37 7.47 23.31
CA TRP A 118 -11.59 8.92 23.24
C TRP A 118 -10.55 9.58 22.34
N ASP A 119 -11.01 10.30 21.28
CA ASP A 119 -10.19 11.19 20.46
C ASP A 119 -10.55 12.65 20.78
N PRO A 120 -9.71 13.42 21.50
CA PRO A 120 -9.98 14.80 21.84
C PRO A 120 -9.93 15.75 20.62
N VAL A 121 -9.33 15.34 19.51
CA VAL A 121 -9.12 16.13 18.30
C VAL A 121 -10.22 15.83 17.26
N GLY A 122 -11.01 14.81 17.45
CA GLY A 122 -12.20 14.54 16.63
C GLY A 122 -13.23 15.69 16.72
N GLY A 123 -14.10 15.79 15.73
CA GLY A 123 -15.13 16.83 15.70
C GLY A 123 -15.75 17.01 14.32
N HIS A 124 -16.10 18.25 13.98
CA HIS A 124 -16.70 18.54 12.68
C HIS A 124 -16.35 19.93 12.14
N VAL A 125 -16.59 20.10 10.85
CA VAL A 125 -16.39 21.35 10.10
C VAL A 125 -17.63 21.68 9.26
N ASP A 126 -17.72 22.93 8.80
CA ASP A 126 -18.64 23.28 7.71
C ASP A 126 -18.00 22.94 6.36
N PRO A 127 -18.53 21.94 5.61
CA PRO A 127 -17.99 21.55 4.31
C PRO A 127 -17.91 22.71 3.30
N SER A 128 -18.90 23.60 3.31
CA SER A 128 -18.94 24.77 2.45
C SER A 128 -17.89 25.81 2.89
N GLY A 129 -17.81 26.08 4.18
CA GLY A 129 -16.81 26.99 4.76
C GLY A 129 -15.39 26.55 4.41
N VAL A 130 -15.06 25.27 4.62
CA VAL A 130 -13.75 24.69 4.26
C VAL A 130 -13.44 24.90 2.76
N THR A 131 -14.38 24.56 1.88
CA THR A 131 -14.18 24.71 0.42
C THR A 131 -13.92 26.16 0.03
N HIS A 132 -14.70 27.10 0.56
CA HIS A 132 -14.53 28.52 0.28
C HIS A 132 -13.25 29.10 0.90
N ALA A 133 -12.82 28.60 2.06
CA ALA A 133 -11.57 29.00 2.69
C ALA A 133 -10.35 28.56 1.83
N TYR A 134 -10.35 27.32 1.35
CA TYR A 134 -9.32 26.85 0.40
C TYR A 134 -9.30 27.69 -0.88
N ALA A 135 -10.48 27.96 -1.46
CA ALA A 135 -10.56 28.76 -2.68
C ALA A 135 -10.09 30.20 -2.46
N ALA A 136 -10.44 30.82 -1.31
CA ALA A 136 -9.97 32.15 -0.97
C ALA A 136 -8.45 32.21 -0.79
N ALA A 137 -7.87 31.27 -0.02
CA ALA A 137 -6.43 31.17 0.18
C ALA A 137 -5.68 30.96 -1.14
N ALA A 138 -6.18 30.08 -2.02
CA ALA A 138 -5.59 29.82 -3.33
C ALA A 138 -5.60 31.09 -4.21
N ARG A 139 -6.73 31.83 -4.27
CA ARG A 139 -6.81 33.09 -5.02
C ARG A 139 -5.87 34.16 -4.48
N MET A 140 -5.76 34.27 -3.16
CA MET A 140 -4.83 35.22 -2.53
C MET A 140 -3.38 34.90 -2.87
N ALA A 141 -3.07 33.63 -3.12
CA ALA A 141 -1.77 33.16 -3.56
C ALA A 141 -1.60 33.11 -5.09
N GLY A 142 -2.55 33.68 -5.86
CA GLY A 142 -2.44 33.88 -7.30
C GLY A 142 -3.12 32.81 -8.17
N ALA A 143 -3.81 31.83 -7.61
CA ALA A 143 -4.55 30.86 -8.42
C ALA A 143 -5.78 31.50 -9.06
N GLU A 144 -6.03 31.16 -10.33
CA GLU A 144 -7.25 31.50 -11.03
C GLU A 144 -8.30 30.39 -10.85
N ILE A 145 -9.53 30.75 -10.47
CA ILE A 145 -10.61 29.79 -10.25
C ILE A 145 -11.81 30.18 -11.10
N TYR A 146 -12.09 29.34 -12.09
CA TYR A 146 -13.20 29.51 -13.01
C TYR A 146 -14.33 28.54 -12.65
N ARG A 147 -15.49 29.10 -12.27
CA ARG A 147 -16.71 28.34 -11.98
C ARG A 147 -17.59 28.28 -13.21
N ASN A 148 -18.51 27.33 -13.25
CA ASN A 148 -19.39 27.09 -14.40
C ASN A 148 -18.61 26.92 -15.70
N THR A 149 -17.40 26.33 -15.61
CA THR A 149 -16.49 26.10 -16.72
C THR A 149 -16.20 24.61 -16.83
N TRP A 150 -16.83 23.99 -17.80
CA TRP A 150 -16.72 22.54 -18.00
C TRP A 150 -15.58 22.20 -18.97
N ALA A 151 -14.66 21.36 -18.52
CA ALA A 151 -13.69 20.70 -19.39
C ALA A 151 -14.37 19.47 -20.03
N TYR A 152 -14.61 19.49 -21.33
CA TYR A 152 -15.30 18.40 -22.01
C TYR A 152 -14.38 17.52 -22.84
N ASP A 153 -13.12 17.89 -23.02
CA ASP A 153 -12.06 17.06 -23.62
C ASP A 153 -10.69 17.40 -23.04
N ILE A 154 -9.80 16.43 -22.96
CA ILE A 154 -8.44 16.58 -22.45
C ILE A 154 -7.51 15.79 -23.36
N VAL A 155 -6.65 16.50 -24.10
CA VAL A 155 -5.84 15.97 -25.18
C VAL A 155 -4.36 16.06 -24.84
N ALA A 156 -3.65 14.92 -24.91
CA ALA A 156 -2.20 14.91 -24.79
C ALA A 156 -1.53 15.41 -26.08
N ASN A 157 -0.61 16.37 -25.96
CA ASN A 157 0.17 16.91 -27.07
C ASN A 157 1.48 16.14 -27.28
N SER A 158 2.05 16.25 -28.47
CA SER A 158 3.31 15.57 -28.83
C SER A 158 4.56 16.09 -28.12
N ASP A 159 4.46 17.26 -27.47
CA ASP A 159 5.50 17.91 -26.69
C ASP A 159 5.38 17.66 -25.16
N ASP A 160 4.58 16.66 -24.79
CA ASP A 160 4.29 16.30 -23.40
C ASP A 160 3.45 17.34 -22.61
N THR A 161 2.80 18.30 -23.29
CA THR A 161 1.79 19.18 -22.69
C THR A 161 0.38 18.59 -22.85
N TRP A 162 -0.59 19.22 -22.18
CA TRP A 162 -1.99 18.84 -22.22
C TRP A 162 -2.86 20.01 -22.62
N ASP A 163 -3.80 19.79 -23.54
CA ASP A 163 -4.84 20.74 -23.89
C ASP A 163 -6.14 20.38 -23.16
N VAL A 164 -6.58 21.24 -22.25
CA VAL A 164 -7.86 21.15 -21.57
C VAL A 164 -8.87 22.01 -22.33
N VAL A 165 -9.85 21.36 -22.96
CA VAL A 165 -10.80 22.02 -23.86
C VAL A 165 -12.07 22.38 -23.10
N THR A 166 -12.46 23.66 -23.15
CA THR A 166 -13.68 24.20 -22.54
C THR A 166 -14.52 24.96 -23.56
N GLU A 167 -15.75 25.31 -23.23
CA GLU A 167 -16.60 26.17 -24.09
C GLU A 167 -16.01 27.58 -24.28
N GLU A 168 -15.20 28.07 -23.33
CA GLU A 168 -14.58 29.40 -23.36
C GLU A 168 -13.22 29.40 -24.09
N GLY A 169 -12.67 28.22 -24.42
CA GLY A 169 -11.38 28.07 -25.09
C GLY A 169 -10.59 26.90 -24.58
N THR A 170 -9.33 26.82 -25.02
CA THR A 170 -8.41 25.74 -24.65
C THR A 170 -7.30 26.27 -23.76
N ILE A 171 -7.00 25.55 -22.67
CA ILE A 171 -5.88 25.82 -21.78
C ILE A 171 -4.81 24.77 -22.04
N THR A 172 -3.61 25.20 -22.43
CA THR A 172 -2.45 24.31 -22.58
C THR A 172 -1.63 24.36 -21.29
N CYS A 173 -1.28 23.20 -20.72
CA CYS A 173 -0.54 23.09 -19.47
C CYS A 173 0.48 21.93 -19.50
N GLU A 174 1.55 22.04 -18.70
CA GLU A 174 2.51 20.96 -18.49
C GLU A 174 1.99 19.92 -17.50
N HIS A 175 1.15 20.34 -16.56
CA HIS A 175 0.58 19.47 -15.53
C HIS A 175 -0.93 19.62 -15.48
N PHE A 176 -1.60 18.49 -15.57
CA PHE A 176 -3.04 18.34 -15.39
C PHE A 176 -3.31 17.45 -14.17
N VAL A 177 -4.19 17.90 -13.26
CA VAL A 177 -4.57 17.14 -12.05
C VAL A 177 -6.05 16.85 -12.10
N ASN A 178 -6.41 15.57 -12.18
CA ASN A 178 -7.79 15.14 -12.08
C ASN A 178 -8.24 15.13 -10.60
N CYS A 179 -8.99 16.14 -10.21
CA CYS A 179 -9.67 16.27 -8.91
C CYS A 179 -11.21 16.15 -9.06
N GLY A 180 -11.68 15.39 -10.05
CA GLY A 180 -13.07 15.40 -10.52
C GLY A 180 -14.10 14.79 -9.56
N GLY A 181 -13.72 14.28 -8.37
CA GLY A 181 -14.65 13.75 -7.36
C GLY A 181 -15.57 12.68 -7.95
N LEU A 182 -16.89 12.93 -7.95
CA LEU A 182 -17.88 12.02 -8.55
C LEU A 182 -17.62 11.74 -10.04
N TRP A 183 -17.04 12.71 -10.77
CA TRP A 183 -16.72 12.60 -12.20
C TRP A 183 -15.26 12.23 -12.48
N ALA A 184 -14.47 11.88 -11.48
CA ALA A 184 -13.04 11.57 -11.68
C ALA A 184 -12.82 10.42 -12.68
N ARG A 185 -13.71 9.42 -12.68
CA ARG A 185 -13.67 8.31 -13.65
C ARG A 185 -13.93 8.80 -15.07
N GLU A 186 -14.93 9.64 -15.26
CA GLU A 186 -15.31 10.22 -16.55
C GLU A 186 -14.23 11.15 -17.10
N VAL A 187 -13.62 11.97 -16.24
CA VAL A 187 -12.44 12.78 -16.60
C VAL A 187 -11.24 11.90 -16.96
N GLY A 188 -11.01 10.82 -16.23
CA GLY A 188 -10.00 9.83 -16.59
C GLY A 188 -10.22 9.24 -17.98
N ARG A 189 -11.47 8.91 -18.34
CA ARG A 189 -11.84 8.38 -19.65
C ARG A 189 -11.54 9.34 -20.81
N MET A 190 -11.62 10.66 -20.61
CA MET A 190 -11.17 11.65 -21.59
C MET A 190 -9.69 11.49 -21.94
N CYS A 191 -8.88 10.98 -20.99
CA CYS A 191 -7.46 10.71 -21.15
C CYS A 191 -7.15 9.23 -21.45
N GLY A 192 -8.17 8.41 -21.77
CA GLY A 192 -8.01 6.97 -22.02
C GLY A 192 -7.71 6.14 -20.76
N LEU A 193 -8.07 6.63 -19.57
CA LEU A 193 -7.81 5.97 -18.28
C LEU A 193 -9.13 5.56 -17.62
N GLU A 194 -9.27 4.29 -17.25
CA GLU A 194 -10.38 3.82 -16.40
C GLU A 194 -9.91 3.81 -14.94
N LEU A 195 -10.30 4.82 -14.17
CA LEU A 195 -9.96 4.88 -12.76
C LEU A 195 -10.86 3.95 -11.93
N PRO A 196 -10.31 3.17 -10.98
CA PRO A 196 -11.08 2.28 -10.12
C PRO A 196 -11.82 3.07 -9.03
N ILE A 197 -12.80 3.86 -9.42
CA ILE A 197 -13.64 4.68 -8.55
C ILE A 197 -15.10 4.37 -8.79
N LEU A 198 -15.87 4.25 -7.73
CA LEU A 198 -17.32 4.14 -7.78
C LEU A 198 -17.95 4.96 -6.68
N ALA A 199 -19.05 5.64 -7.00
CA ALA A 199 -19.85 6.33 -5.99
C ALA A 199 -20.87 5.38 -5.36
N MET A 200 -21.08 5.54 -4.05
CA MET A 200 -22.08 4.83 -3.25
C MET A 200 -23.11 5.82 -2.76
N GLU A 201 -24.36 5.39 -2.69
CA GLU A 201 -25.38 6.13 -1.95
C GLU A 201 -25.09 6.07 -0.46
N HIS A 202 -25.18 7.20 0.22
CA HIS A 202 -24.96 7.28 1.66
C HIS A 202 -26.01 8.16 2.30
N GLN A 203 -26.54 7.69 3.43
CA GLN A 203 -27.64 8.37 4.11
C GLN A 203 -27.29 8.76 5.55
N TYR A 204 -27.81 9.93 5.92
CA TYR A 204 -27.94 10.30 7.31
C TYR A 204 -29.25 11.07 7.52
N LEU A 205 -29.72 11.06 8.74
CA LEU A 205 -30.87 11.86 9.16
C LEU A 205 -30.48 12.91 10.21
N VAL A 206 -31.25 13.97 10.28
CA VAL A 206 -31.19 14.99 11.32
C VAL A 206 -32.54 15.01 12.04
N THR A 207 -32.49 14.90 13.36
CA THR A 207 -33.70 14.97 14.17
C THR A 207 -34.25 16.39 14.29
N GLU A 208 -35.48 16.51 14.72
CA GLU A 208 -35.99 17.77 15.25
C GLU A 208 -35.17 18.17 16.51
N GLN A 209 -35.38 19.38 17.00
CA GLN A 209 -34.77 19.84 18.26
C GLN A 209 -35.17 18.93 19.42
N LEU A 210 -34.21 18.58 20.23
CA LEU A 210 -34.36 17.71 21.40
C LEU A 210 -34.07 18.51 22.69
N PRO A 211 -35.10 19.01 23.38
CA PRO A 211 -34.90 19.80 24.62
C PRO A 211 -34.10 19.04 25.69
N GLU A 212 -34.16 17.74 25.67
CA GLU A 212 -33.47 16.81 26.60
C GLU A 212 -31.94 16.90 26.53
N ILE A 213 -31.37 17.21 25.38
CA ILE A 213 -29.94 17.38 25.22
C ILE A 213 -29.43 18.79 25.50
N ALA A 214 -30.31 19.76 25.74
CA ALA A 214 -29.90 21.15 25.96
C ALA A 214 -28.89 21.35 27.10
N PRO A 215 -28.99 20.67 28.27
CA PRO A 215 -27.96 20.75 29.31
C PRO A 215 -26.61 20.22 28.87
N TRP A 216 -26.59 19.14 28.09
CA TRP A 216 -25.36 18.55 27.53
C TRP A 216 -24.72 19.46 26.47
N LEU A 217 -25.51 20.06 25.59
CA LEU A 217 -25.03 21.06 24.64
C LEU A 217 -24.44 22.28 25.35
N GLU A 218 -25.11 22.80 26.41
CA GLU A 218 -24.58 23.91 27.19
C GLU A 218 -23.24 23.58 27.84
N ALA A 219 -23.10 22.36 28.41
CA ALA A 219 -21.87 21.88 29.03
C ALA A 219 -20.72 21.67 28.02
N THR A 220 -21.02 21.43 26.76
CA THR A 220 -20.04 21.15 25.67
C THR A 220 -19.88 22.32 24.69
N GLY A 221 -20.25 23.55 25.10
CA GLY A 221 -20.08 24.75 24.27
C GLY A 221 -21.02 24.86 23.07
N GLY A 222 -22.12 24.09 23.08
CA GLY A 222 -23.18 24.15 22.07
C GLY A 222 -23.07 23.09 20.96
N TYR A 223 -22.02 22.27 20.94
CA TYR A 223 -21.73 21.37 19.81
C TYR A 223 -21.78 19.87 20.12
N GLY A 224 -21.83 19.50 21.43
CA GLY A 224 -21.85 18.11 21.86
C GLY A 224 -20.59 17.30 21.49
N VAL A 225 -20.49 16.09 22.01
CA VAL A 225 -19.42 15.14 21.67
C VAL A 225 -19.92 14.17 20.60
N GLY A 226 -19.09 13.87 19.59
CA GLY A 226 -19.42 12.87 18.57
C GLY A 226 -19.29 11.43 19.11
N ALA A 227 -20.05 10.51 18.52
CA ALA A 227 -19.93 9.09 18.79
C ALA A 227 -19.89 8.26 17.50
N ILE A 228 -19.04 7.24 17.49
CA ILE A 228 -19.06 6.15 16.51
C ILE A 228 -19.39 4.86 17.25
N ASP A 229 -20.49 4.25 16.87
CA ASP A 229 -20.90 2.93 17.33
C ASP A 229 -20.70 1.94 16.17
N PHE A 230 -19.61 1.22 16.24
CA PHE A 230 -19.24 0.28 15.19
C PHE A 230 -20.20 -0.91 15.11
N GLY A 231 -20.69 -1.40 16.25
CA GLY A 231 -21.63 -2.54 16.28
C GLY A 231 -23.00 -2.19 15.71
N GLY A 232 -23.48 -0.96 15.96
CA GLY A 232 -24.71 -0.42 15.38
C GLY A 232 -24.57 0.05 13.93
N GLU A 233 -23.35 0.11 13.39
CA GLU A 233 -23.03 0.66 12.06
C GLU A 233 -23.47 2.14 11.92
N ILE A 234 -23.35 2.91 12.99
CA ILE A 234 -23.83 4.30 13.08
C ILE A 234 -22.76 5.26 13.62
N TYR A 235 -22.90 6.51 13.20
CA TYR A 235 -22.20 7.64 13.83
C TYR A 235 -23.22 8.73 14.16
N THR A 236 -22.97 9.46 15.24
CA THR A 236 -23.86 10.54 15.68
C THR A 236 -23.08 11.72 16.21
N ARG A 237 -23.67 12.92 16.05
CA ARG A 237 -23.20 14.18 16.62
C ARG A 237 -24.36 15.16 16.80
N ALA A 238 -24.14 16.21 17.54
CA ALA A 238 -25.12 17.28 17.66
C ALA A 238 -25.25 18.07 16.31
N GLU A 239 -26.48 18.44 15.98
CA GLU A 239 -26.76 19.23 14.79
C GLU A 239 -28.01 20.12 15.05
N ALA A 240 -27.86 21.46 15.00
CA ALA A 240 -28.94 22.43 15.06
C ALA A 240 -29.91 22.25 16.26
N GLY A 241 -29.42 21.84 17.43
CA GLY A 241 -30.20 21.57 18.64
C GLY A 241 -30.88 20.20 18.68
N GLY A 242 -30.66 19.37 17.71
CA GLY A 242 -30.98 17.94 17.65
C GLY A 242 -29.72 17.11 17.44
N LEU A 243 -29.90 15.92 16.91
CA LEU A 243 -28.81 14.97 16.60
C LEU A 243 -28.81 14.60 15.11
N LEU A 244 -27.62 14.47 14.54
CA LEU A 244 -27.39 13.81 13.25
C LEU A 244 -27.09 12.34 13.54
N LEU A 245 -27.68 11.44 12.77
CA LEU A 245 -27.43 9.99 12.76
C LEU A 245 -27.13 9.55 11.34
N GLY A 246 -25.93 9.09 11.08
CA GLY A 246 -25.53 8.51 9.80
C GLY A 246 -25.21 7.03 9.91
N THR A 247 -25.26 6.31 8.79
CA THR A 247 -25.11 4.85 8.76
C THR A 247 -24.12 4.41 7.71
N TYR A 248 -23.50 3.23 7.94
CA TYR A 248 -22.75 2.47 6.92
C TYR A 248 -23.36 1.08 6.80
N GLU A 249 -24.58 1.05 6.26
CA GLU A 249 -25.40 -0.14 6.17
C GLU A 249 -24.82 -1.22 5.25
N LYS A 250 -25.02 -2.52 5.61
CA LYS A 250 -24.58 -3.66 4.80
C LYS A 250 -25.31 -3.78 3.47
N ALA A 251 -26.57 -3.36 3.41
CA ALA A 251 -27.40 -3.34 2.20
C ALA A 251 -27.05 -2.13 1.30
N CYS A 252 -25.78 -1.90 1.05
CA CYS A 252 -25.26 -0.73 0.33
C CYS A 252 -25.68 -0.73 -1.16
N VAL A 253 -25.84 0.48 -1.71
CA VAL A 253 -26.28 0.69 -3.10
C VAL A 253 -25.23 1.50 -3.85
N PRO A 254 -24.62 0.95 -4.94
CA PRO A 254 -23.74 1.71 -5.80
C PRO A 254 -24.54 2.66 -6.69
N TRP A 255 -24.06 3.91 -6.79
CA TRP A 255 -24.65 4.92 -7.64
C TRP A 255 -23.83 5.10 -8.92
N SER A 256 -24.52 5.23 -10.07
CA SER A 256 -23.89 5.50 -11.39
C SER A 256 -22.77 4.52 -11.77
N THR A 257 -23.10 3.24 -11.82
CA THR A 257 -22.14 2.16 -12.08
C THR A 257 -21.49 2.20 -13.47
N THR A 258 -22.13 2.86 -14.46
CA THR A 258 -21.64 2.94 -15.85
C THR A 258 -21.08 4.31 -16.19
N GLU A 259 -21.84 5.36 -15.92
CA GLU A 259 -21.49 6.75 -16.20
C GLU A 259 -22.13 7.69 -15.17
N THR A 260 -21.35 8.62 -14.64
CA THR A 260 -21.84 9.64 -13.73
C THR A 260 -22.57 10.73 -14.54
N PRO A 261 -23.85 11.01 -14.26
CA PRO A 261 -24.62 11.98 -15.03
C PRO A 261 -23.99 13.39 -14.98
N TRP A 262 -23.76 13.97 -16.14
CA TRP A 262 -23.12 15.30 -16.21
C TRP A 262 -24.05 16.44 -15.78
N ASP A 263 -25.35 16.23 -15.76
CA ASP A 263 -26.36 17.19 -15.29
C ASP A 263 -26.58 17.15 -13.77
N PHE A 264 -26.04 16.11 -13.07
CA PHE A 264 -26.04 16.06 -11.61
C PHE A 264 -25.13 17.17 -11.02
N GLY A 265 -25.53 17.74 -9.88
CA GLY A 265 -24.77 18.81 -9.22
C GLY A 265 -25.08 18.92 -7.73
N SER A 266 -26.04 19.78 -7.37
CA SER A 266 -26.48 19.97 -5.98
C SER A 266 -27.89 19.38 -5.76
N GLN A 267 -28.00 18.08 -6.03
CA GLN A 267 -29.23 17.29 -5.90
C GLN A 267 -29.03 16.18 -4.88
N LEU A 268 -30.09 15.83 -4.15
CA LEU A 268 -30.14 14.65 -3.30
C LEU A 268 -30.80 13.49 -4.03
N LEU A 269 -30.44 12.30 -3.64
CA LEU A 269 -31.12 11.07 -4.04
C LEU A 269 -32.37 10.86 -3.17
N THR A 270 -33.24 9.95 -3.62
CA THR A 270 -34.44 9.59 -2.85
C THR A 270 -34.03 8.90 -1.53
N PRO A 271 -34.53 9.36 -0.39
CA PRO A 271 -34.29 8.65 0.88
C PRO A 271 -34.86 7.24 0.88
N ASP A 272 -34.12 6.32 1.50
CA ASP A 272 -34.49 4.91 1.67
C ASP A 272 -34.30 4.47 3.12
N LEU A 273 -35.29 4.74 3.96
CA LEU A 273 -35.23 4.39 5.39
C LEU A 273 -35.32 2.88 5.65
N GLU A 274 -35.91 2.11 4.74
CA GLU A 274 -35.98 0.66 4.88
C GLU A 274 -34.59 0.04 4.79
N ARG A 275 -33.73 0.58 3.92
CA ARG A 275 -32.32 0.15 3.75
C ARG A 275 -31.52 0.30 5.04
N ILE A 276 -31.73 1.39 5.78
CA ILE A 276 -31.00 1.70 7.01
C ILE A 276 -31.76 1.26 8.29
N ALA A 277 -32.91 0.58 8.15
CA ALA A 277 -33.72 0.17 9.30
C ALA A 277 -32.96 -0.68 10.34
N PRO A 278 -32.06 -1.60 9.98
CA PRO A 278 -31.27 -2.32 10.98
C PRO A 278 -30.40 -1.40 11.85
N SER A 279 -29.72 -0.41 11.23
CA SER A 279 -28.90 0.58 11.97
C SER A 279 -29.76 1.53 12.81
N LEU A 280 -30.97 1.88 12.35
CA LEU A 280 -31.92 2.65 13.15
C LEU A 280 -32.40 1.86 14.38
N ALA A 281 -32.66 0.56 14.23
CA ALA A 281 -33.03 -0.30 15.35
C ALA A 281 -31.91 -0.34 16.41
N ALA A 282 -30.66 -0.52 15.99
CA ALA A 282 -29.50 -0.44 16.88
C ALA A 282 -29.38 0.94 17.54
N ALA A 283 -29.61 2.02 16.79
CA ALA A 283 -29.60 3.37 17.37
C ALA A 283 -30.66 3.55 18.45
N PHE A 284 -31.87 2.99 18.28
CA PHE A 284 -32.93 3.08 19.30
C PHE A 284 -32.62 2.26 20.55
N GLU A 285 -31.84 1.19 20.42
CA GLU A 285 -31.42 0.35 21.54
C GLU A 285 -30.22 0.95 22.27
N HIS A 286 -29.21 1.42 21.54
CA HIS A 286 -27.97 1.94 22.12
C HIS A 286 -28.09 3.39 22.58
N PHE A 287 -28.97 4.18 21.96
CA PHE A 287 -29.24 5.59 22.22
C PHE A 287 -30.76 5.85 22.19
N PRO A 288 -31.52 5.50 23.25
CA PRO A 288 -32.98 5.53 23.23
C PRO A 288 -33.59 6.89 22.89
N ILE A 289 -32.85 7.98 23.05
CA ILE A 289 -33.28 9.34 22.68
C ILE A 289 -33.70 9.43 21.19
N PHE A 290 -33.18 8.56 20.30
CA PHE A 290 -33.59 8.55 18.90
C PHE A 290 -34.98 7.90 18.68
N ALA A 291 -35.46 7.06 19.58
CA ALA A 291 -36.73 6.35 19.42
C ALA A 291 -37.94 7.30 19.46
N ASP A 292 -37.84 8.38 20.25
CA ASP A 292 -38.89 9.36 20.39
C ASP A 292 -38.65 10.66 19.57
N ALA A 293 -37.51 10.73 18.84
CA ALA A 293 -37.12 11.89 18.09
C ALA A 293 -37.90 12.01 16.76
N GLY A 294 -38.48 13.18 16.48
CA GLY A 294 -39.01 13.53 15.15
C GLY A 294 -37.86 13.67 14.14
N ILE A 295 -38.09 13.26 12.89
CA ILE A 295 -37.12 13.44 11.79
C ILE A 295 -37.38 14.81 11.13
N ARG A 296 -36.38 15.70 11.17
CA ARG A 296 -36.40 17.00 10.48
C ARG A 296 -36.01 16.86 9.01
N ASN A 297 -34.99 16.09 8.70
CA ASN A 297 -34.48 15.94 7.35
C ASN A 297 -33.78 14.59 7.20
N VAL A 298 -33.84 14.05 5.97
CA VAL A 298 -33.05 12.90 5.56
C VAL A 298 -32.23 13.29 4.34
N VAL A 299 -30.93 13.07 4.41
CA VAL A 299 -30.01 13.31 3.32
C VAL A 299 -29.55 11.97 2.76
N ASN A 300 -29.81 11.72 1.47
CA ASN A 300 -29.23 10.63 0.70
C ASN A 300 -28.45 11.23 -0.46
N GLY A 301 -27.15 11.01 -0.50
CA GLY A 301 -26.28 11.58 -1.52
C GLY A 301 -25.12 10.67 -1.90
N PRO A 302 -24.62 10.82 -3.14
CA PRO A 302 -23.52 9.99 -3.61
C PRO A 302 -22.17 10.51 -3.14
N PHE A 303 -21.24 9.61 -2.77
CA PHE A 303 -19.84 9.94 -2.61
C PHE A 303 -18.92 8.77 -3.01
N THR A 304 -17.66 9.09 -3.34
CA THR A 304 -16.75 8.17 -4.06
C THR A 304 -15.90 7.30 -3.15
N PHE A 305 -15.66 6.07 -3.62
CA PHE A 305 -14.73 5.11 -3.03
C PHE A 305 -13.78 4.53 -4.08
N ALA A 306 -12.55 4.28 -3.68
CA ALA A 306 -11.67 3.32 -4.32
C ALA A 306 -11.92 1.89 -3.78
N PRO A 307 -11.39 0.82 -4.41
CA PRO A 307 -11.64 -0.56 -3.96
C PRO A 307 -11.22 -0.86 -2.52
N ASP A 308 -10.17 -0.20 -2.02
CA ASP A 308 -9.66 -0.30 -0.65
C ASP A 308 -10.11 0.84 0.27
N GLY A 309 -10.87 1.80 -0.24
CA GLY A 309 -11.35 2.96 0.52
C GLY A 309 -10.30 4.05 0.77
N ASN A 310 -9.05 3.87 0.34
CA ASN A 310 -8.00 4.89 0.45
C ASN A 310 -8.01 5.84 -0.77
N PRO A 311 -7.52 7.09 -0.62
CA PRO A 311 -7.37 8.00 -1.74
C PRO A 311 -6.59 7.42 -2.92
N LEU A 312 -6.88 7.91 -4.13
CA LEU A 312 -6.06 7.69 -5.32
C LEU A 312 -5.31 8.98 -5.62
N ILE A 313 -4.00 8.99 -5.35
CA ILE A 313 -3.14 10.16 -5.58
C ILE A 313 -1.88 9.79 -6.35
N GLY A 314 -1.32 10.78 -7.05
CA GLY A 314 -0.02 10.64 -7.69
C GLY A 314 -0.06 10.69 -9.22
N PRO A 315 1.14 10.52 -9.86
CA PRO A 315 1.27 10.58 -11.32
C PRO A 315 0.78 9.30 -11.98
N ILE A 316 0.17 9.44 -13.15
CA ILE A 316 -0.35 8.32 -13.94
C ILE A 316 0.78 7.64 -14.72
N ARG A 317 0.82 6.31 -14.65
CA ARG A 317 1.74 5.47 -15.42
C ARG A 317 1.58 5.74 -16.93
N GLY A 318 2.69 5.98 -17.61
CA GLY A 318 2.70 6.19 -19.06
C GLY A 318 2.28 7.58 -19.54
N GLN A 319 1.68 8.42 -18.69
CA GLN A 319 1.15 9.74 -19.04
C GLN A 319 1.88 10.85 -18.27
N ARG A 320 2.88 11.47 -18.91
CA ARG A 320 3.63 12.57 -18.29
C ARG A 320 2.73 13.76 -18.02
N GLY A 321 2.91 14.42 -16.87
CA GLY A 321 2.14 15.60 -16.49
C GLY A 321 0.69 15.32 -16.09
N HIS A 322 0.19 14.08 -16.23
CA HIS A 322 -1.13 13.68 -15.74
C HIS A 322 -1.04 13.17 -14.31
N TRP A 323 -1.82 13.80 -13.43
CA TRP A 323 -1.88 13.50 -12.01
C TRP A 323 -3.33 13.25 -11.58
N VAL A 324 -3.51 12.50 -10.52
CA VAL A 324 -4.84 12.28 -9.91
C VAL A 324 -4.81 12.60 -8.43
N ALA A 325 -5.90 13.17 -7.92
CA ALA A 325 -6.19 13.38 -6.52
C ALA A 325 -7.70 13.19 -6.31
N CYS A 326 -8.12 11.92 -6.23
CA CYS A 326 -9.54 11.54 -6.26
C CYS A 326 -9.80 10.32 -5.37
N GLY A 327 -11.05 9.86 -5.27
CA GLY A 327 -11.41 8.77 -4.35
C GLY A 327 -11.18 9.13 -2.87
N VAL A 328 -11.10 10.42 -2.54
CA VAL A 328 -10.85 10.90 -1.18
C VAL A 328 -12.17 10.85 -0.41
N MET A 329 -12.51 9.66 0.07
CA MET A 329 -13.79 9.36 0.71
C MET A 329 -14.03 10.23 1.95
N ALA A 330 -13.10 10.27 2.88
CA ALA A 330 -13.16 11.12 4.07
C ALA A 330 -12.55 12.52 3.78
N GLY A 331 -13.03 13.21 2.74
CA GLY A 331 -12.44 14.45 2.19
C GLY A 331 -12.14 15.53 3.22
N LEU A 332 -13.02 15.72 4.19
CA LEU A 332 -12.86 16.73 5.25
C LEU A 332 -11.82 16.35 6.29
N SER A 333 -11.50 15.06 6.43
CA SER A 333 -10.36 14.61 7.25
C SER A 333 -9.05 14.51 6.46
N GLN A 334 -9.09 14.37 5.14
CA GLN A 334 -7.93 13.96 4.32
C GLN A 334 -7.48 15.00 3.30
N GLY A 335 -8.36 15.90 2.87
CA GLY A 335 -8.12 16.77 1.70
C GLY A 335 -6.91 17.68 1.81
N GLY A 336 -6.63 18.24 2.99
CA GLY A 336 -5.44 19.07 3.23
C GLY A 336 -4.14 18.30 3.07
N GLY A 337 -4.07 17.08 3.64
CA GLY A 337 -2.91 16.21 3.51
C GLY A 337 -2.70 15.70 2.09
N VAL A 338 -3.79 15.37 1.38
CA VAL A 338 -3.72 15.04 -0.06
C VAL A 338 -3.15 16.21 -0.84
N GLY A 339 -3.61 17.45 -0.58
CA GLY A 339 -3.08 18.64 -1.21
C GLY A 339 -1.60 18.85 -0.95
N LEU A 340 -1.14 18.64 0.31
CA LEU A 340 0.27 18.73 0.67
C LEU A 340 1.13 17.70 -0.07
N ALA A 341 0.72 16.43 -0.04
CA ALA A 341 1.42 15.36 -0.74
C ALA A 341 1.56 15.64 -2.23
N MET A 342 0.47 16.04 -2.87
CA MET A 342 0.45 16.35 -4.30
C MET A 342 1.34 17.55 -4.63
N ALA A 343 1.24 18.64 -3.86
CA ALA A 343 2.06 19.82 -4.07
C ALA A 343 3.56 19.53 -3.95
N ASN A 344 3.96 18.81 -2.91
CA ASN A 344 5.34 18.37 -2.74
C ASN A 344 5.79 17.47 -3.90
N TRP A 345 4.99 16.46 -4.24
CA TRP A 345 5.34 15.50 -5.28
C TRP A 345 5.51 16.15 -6.65
N MET A 346 4.60 17.06 -7.02
CA MET A 346 4.65 17.80 -8.29
C MET A 346 5.85 18.75 -8.36
N THR A 347 6.21 19.40 -7.25
CA THR A 347 7.25 20.45 -7.25
C THR A 347 8.66 19.92 -6.96
N THR A 348 8.78 18.86 -6.16
CA THR A 348 10.09 18.31 -5.73
C THR A 348 10.37 16.90 -6.25
N GLY A 349 9.36 16.21 -6.76
CA GLY A 349 9.46 14.80 -7.16
C GLY A 349 9.27 13.80 -6.01
N ASP A 350 8.97 14.29 -4.79
CA ASP A 350 8.77 13.46 -3.59
C ASP A 350 7.55 13.97 -2.80
N PRO A 351 6.61 13.11 -2.37
CA PRO A 351 5.44 13.55 -1.62
C PRO A 351 5.75 14.06 -0.21
N GLY A 352 6.97 13.81 0.32
CA GLY A 352 7.42 14.26 1.63
C GLY A 352 7.04 13.34 2.80
N PHE A 353 6.22 12.31 2.55
CA PHE A 353 5.84 11.27 3.50
C PHE A 353 5.37 10.00 2.78
N ASP A 354 5.14 8.92 3.52
CA ASP A 354 4.75 7.66 2.89
C ASP A 354 3.30 7.72 2.38
N VAL A 355 3.16 7.66 1.06
CA VAL A 355 1.87 7.63 0.36
C VAL A 355 1.60 6.29 -0.32
N TRP A 356 2.38 5.25 -0.03
CA TRP A 356 2.28 3.94 -0.69
C TRP A 356 0.85 3.40 -0.72
N GLY A 357 0.15 3.39 0.42
CA GLY A 357 -1.24 2.94 0.53
C GLY A 357 -2.27 3.83 -0.19
N MET A 358 -1.84 4.97 -0.75
CA MET A 358 -2.68 5.94 -1.45
C MET A 358 -2.24 6.17 -2.91
N ASP A 359 -1.03 5.71 -3.29
CA ASP A 359 -0.51 5.86 -4.67
C ASP A 359 -1.42 5.13 -5.65
N VAL A 360 -1.86 5.85 -6.69
CA VAL A 360 -2.72 5.30 -7.76
C VAL A 360 -2.07 4.09 -8.45
N ALA A 361 -0.75 4.01 -8.47
CA ALA A 361 -0.02 2.90 -9.10
C ALA A 361 -0.16 1.54 -8.37
N ARG A 362 -0.79 1.50 -7.17
CA ARG A 362 -1.16 0.24 -6.51
C ARG A 362 -2.26 -0.52 -7.25
N PHE A 363 -2.98 0.18 -8.13
CA PHE A 363 -3.94 -0.40 -9.05
C PHE A 363 -3.39 -0.42 -10.48
N GLY A 364 -3.76 -1.43 -11.25
CA GLY A 364 -3.32 -1.62 -12.62
C GLY A 364 -4.50 -1.91 -13.56
N ASP A 365 -4.18 -2.26 -14.81
CA ASP A 365 -5.18 -2.57 -15.84
C ASP A 365 -6.05 -3.81 -15.49
N TRP A 366 -5.66 -4.55 -14.47
CA TRP A 366 -6.43 -5.66 -13.89
C TRP A 366 -7.68 -5.21 -13.11
N THR A 367 -7.77 -3.94 -12.71
CA THR A 367 -8.94 -3.40 -11.99
C THR A 367 -10.11 -3.10 -12.94
N THR A 368 -10.82 -4.14 -13.34
CA THR A 368 -12.01 -4.00 -14.19
C THR A 368 -13.14 -3.25 -13.48
N PRO A 369 -14.12 -2.67 -14.21
CA PRO A 369 -15.31 -2.08 -13.59
C PRO A 369 -16.09 -3.06 -12.69
N SER A 370 -16.13 -4.35 -13.04
CA SER A 370 -16.79 -5.39 -12.22
C SER A 370 -16.04 -5.63 -10.91
N TYR A 371 -14.70 -5.71 -10.96
CA TYR A 371 -13.85 -5.80 -9.78
C TYR A 371 -14.03 -4.57 -8.88
N THR A 372 -13.92 -3.37 -9.45
CA THR A 372 -14.11 -2.10 -8.74
C THR A 372 -15.46 -2.07 -8.03
N LYS A 373 -16.54 -2.43 -8.73
CA LYS A 373 -17.89 -2.49 -8.12
C LYS A 373 -17.95 -3.46 -6.94
N ALA A 374 -17.45 -4.69 -7.12
CA ALA A 374 -17.50 -5.71 -6.07
C ALA A 374 -16.71 -5.26 -4.82
N LYS A 375 -15.47 -4.75 -5.00
CA LYS A 375 -14.61 -4.30 -3.91
C LYS A 375 -15.12 -3.03 -3.24
N VAL A 376 -15.63 -2.06 -3.97
CA VAL A 376 -16.21 -0.84 -3.39
C VAL A 376 -17.45 -1.17 -2.55
N MET A 377 -18.33 -2.05 -3.02
CA MET A 377 -19.48 -2.49 -2.23
C MET A 377 -19.06 -3.23 -0.95
N GLU A 378 -18.06 -4.12 -1.04
CA GLU A 378 -17.49 -4.81 0.12
C GLU A 378 -16.86 -3.82 1.11
N ASN A 379 -16.04 -2.87 0.63
CA ASN A 379 -15.42 -1.84 1.48
C ASN A 379 -16.46 -0.96 2.18
N TYR A 380 -17.50 -0.51 1.48
CA TYR A 380 -18.58 0.29 2.07
C TYR A 380 -19.32 -0.51 3.15
N SER A 381 -19.81 -1.71 2.81
CA SER A 381 -20.61 -2.53 3.73
C SER A 381 -19.83 -3.03 4.96
N ARG A 382 -18.50 -3.00 4.88
CA ARG A 382 -17.59 -3.39 5.97
C ARG A 382 -16.93 -2.19 6.67
N ARG A 383 -17.37 -0.97 6.35
CA ARG A 383 -16.71 0.26 6.87
C ARG A 383 -16.58 0.27 8.38
N PHE A 384 -17.58 -0.25 9.09
CA PHE A 384 -17.61 -0.35 10.55
C PHE A 384 -17.34 -1.78 11.08
N SER A 385 -17.07 -2.75 10.20
CA SER A 385 -16.64 -4.07 10.63
C SER A 385 -15.22 -4.04 11.21
N ILE A 386 -14.91 -5.01 12.04
CA ILE A 386 -13.52 -5.20 12.51
C ILE A 386 -12.67 -5.63 11.31
N SER A 387 -11.54 -4.97 11.11
CA SER A 387 -10.50 -5.44 10.20
C SER A 387 -9.49 -6.25 11.01
N PHE A 388 -9.61 -7.56 10.93
CA PHE A 388 -8.67 -8.46 11.60
C PHE A 388 -7.34 -8.53 10.84
N PRO A 389 -6.23 -8.73 11.54
CA PRO A 389 -4.98 -9.09 10.90
C PRO A 389 -5.16 -10.33 10.02
N ASN A 390 -4.54 -10.32 8.85
CA ASN A 390 -4.54 -11.47 7.94
C ASN A 390 -5.93 -11.85 7.36
N GLU A 391 -6.93 -11.01 7.50
CA GLU A 391 -8.24 -11.23 6.90
C GLU A 391 -8.20 -11.03 5.39
N GLU A 392 -8.64 -12.03 4.64
CA GLU A 392 -8.74 -11.98 3.19
C GLU A 392 -10.19 -11.82 2.76
N LEU A 393 -10.50 -10.69 2.14
CA LEU A 393 -11.88 -10.36 1.75
C LEU A 393 -12.26 -11.00 0.42
N PRO A 394 -13.46 -11.64 0.31
CA PRO A 394 -13.83 -12.49 -0.82
C PRO A 394 -14.29 -11.75 -2.09
N ALA A 395 -14.70 -10.48 -2.02
CA ALA A 395 -15.27 -9.82 -3.19
C ALA A 395 -14.25 -9.66 -4.33
N GLY A 396 -14.70 -9.87 -5.55
CA GLY A 396 -13.86 -9.76 -6.75
C GLY A 396 -12.81 -10.86 -6.93
N ARG A 397 -12.96 -11.97 -6.21
CA ARG A 397 -12.04 -13.11 -6.23
C ARG A 397 -12.74 -14.39 -6.74
N PRO A 398 -11.99 -15.31 -7.43
CA PRO A 398 -10.63 -15.06 -7.97
C PRO A 398 -10.67 -14.16 -9.20
N LEU A 399 -9.65 -13.30 -9.40
CA LEU A 399 -9.51 -12.49 -10.61
C LEU A 399 -8.45 -13.07 -11.55
N HIS A 400 -7.24 -13.27 -11.05
CA HIS A 400 -6.16 -13.96 -11.75
C HIS A 400 -5.68 -15.15 -10.93
N THR A 401 -5.44 -16.26 -11.61
CA THR A 401 -4.90 -17.49 -11.03
C THR A 401 -3.68 -17.95 -11.83
N SER A 402 -2.75 -18.62 -11.16
CA SER A 402 -1.65 -19.30 -11.83
C SER A 402 -2.10 -20.57 -12.54
N ALA A 403 -1.24 -21.13 -13.40
CA ALA A 403 -1.54 -22.39 -14.12
C ALA A 403 -1.59 -23.62 -13.21
N ILE A 404 -1.21 -23.49 -11.94
CA ILE A 404 -1.21 -24.57 -10.92
C ILE A 404 -2.22 -24.33 -9.82
N HIS A 405 -3.10 -23.34 -9.98
CA HIS A 405 -4.10 -23.00 -8.97
C HIS A 405 -4.92 -24.22 -8.52
N ASP A 406 -5.45 -24.99 -9.47
CA ASP A 406 -6.27 -26.16 -9.16
C ASP A 406 -5.47 -27.29 -8.48
N ASP A 407 -4.20 -27.44 -8.84
CA ASP A 407 -3.30 -28.40 -8.16
C ASP A 407 -3.05 -27.98 -6.70
N LEU A 408 -2.90 -26.66 -6.42
CA LEU A 408 -2.71 -26.13 -5.07
C LEU A 408 -4.01 -26.13 -4.26
N ASP A 409 -5.16 -25.85 -4.90
CA ASP A 409 -6.48 -25.94 -4.27
C ASP A 409 -6.77 -27.39 -3.83
N SER A 410 -6.44 -28.35 -4.69
CA SER A 410 -6.54 -29.78 -4.37
C SER A 410 -5.62 -30.20 -3.22
N ALA A 411 -4.55 -29.46 -2.96
CA ALA A 411 -3.66 -29.63 -1.82
C ALA A 411 -4.14 -28.88 -0.55
N ASN A 412 -5.37 -28.36 -0.58
CA ASN A 412 -6.04 -27.68 0.52
C ASN A 412 -5.41 -26.30 0.86
N ALA A 413 -5.05 -25.52 -0.16
CA ALA A 413 -4.53 -24.17 0.00
C ALA A 413 -5.54 -23.21 0.62
N VAL A 414 -5.11 -22.41 1.58
CA VAL A 414 -5.82 -21.22 2.06
C VAL A 414 -5.28 -20.03 1.26
N TRP A 415 -6.18 -19.31 0.61
CA TRP A 415 -5.82 -18.33 -0.41
C TRP A 415 -5.80 -16.89 0.09
N GLY A 416 -4.75 -16.15 -0.32
CA GLY A 416 -4.68 -14.70 -0.29
C GLY A 416 -4.72 -14.11 -1.69
N SER A 417 -4.96 -12.81 -1.79
CA SER A 417 -4.96 -12.10 -3.07
C SER A 417 -4.24 -10.76 -2.95
N SER A 418 -3.33 -10.49 -3.88
CA SER A 418 -2.66 -9.20 -3.99
C SER A 418 -2.58 -8.79 -5.47
N TYR A 419 -2.83 -7.50 -5.77
CA TYR A 419 -2.88 -6.96 -7.15
C TYR A 419 -3.61 -7.89 -8.14
N GLY A 420 -4.70 -8.51 -7.66
CA GLY A 420 -5.59 -9.36 -8.47
C GLY A 420 -5.12 -10.80 -8.67
N LEU A 421 -3.93 -11.19 -8.18
CA LEU A 421 -3.44 -12.57 -8.27
C LEU A 421 -3.71 -13.33 -6.97
N GLU A 422 -4.27 -14.55 -7.10
CA GLU A 422 -4.40 -15.50 -5.99
C GLU A 422 -3.05 -16.16 -5.71
N TYR A 423 -2.72 -16.33 -4.42
CA TYR A 423 -1.54 -17.07 -3.97
C TYR A 423 -1.83 -17.81 -2.67
N PRO A 424 -1.17 -18.98 -2.41
CA PRO A 424 -1.39 -19.72 -1.17
C PRO A 424 -0.74 -19.01 0.02
N LEU A 425 -1.54 -18.79 1.07
CA LEU A 425 -1.06 -18.30 2.36
C LEU A 425 -0.43 -19.42 3.16
N TRP A 426 -1.09 -20.56 3.22
CA TRP A 426 -0.66 -21.80 3.88
C TRP A 426 -1.53 -22.97 3.38
N PHE A 427 -1.19 -24.19 3.76
CA PHE A 427 -1.90 -25.40 3.30
C PHE A 427 -2.53 -26.12 4.48
N GLN A 428 -3.85 -26.12 4.55
CA GLN A 428 -4.60 -26.74 5.63
C GLN A 428 -4.42 -28.26 5.63
N ARG A 429 -4.49 -28.88 6.82
CA ARG A 429 -4.40 -30.35 6.97
C ARG A 429 -5.53 -31.04 6.21
N PRO A 430 -5.27 -32.23 5.62
CA PRO A 430 -6.31 -32.98 4.90
C PRO A 430 -7.54 -33.26 5.77
N GLY A 431 -8.71 -32.94 5.23
CA GLY A 431 -10.01 -33.15 5.89
C GLY A 431 -10.48 -32.02 6.80
N ALA A 432 -9.65 -30.98 7.01
CA ALA A 432 -10.08 -29.72 7.63
C ALA A 432 -10.43 -28.69 6.54
N GLU A 433 -11.31 -27.75 6.87
CA GLU A 433 -11.74 -26.69 5.95
C GLU A 433 -10.61 -25.69 5.70
N PRO A 434 -10.29 -25.31 4.43
CA PRO A 434 -9.20 -24.40 4.13
C PRO A 434 -9.59 -22.93 4.36
N VAL A 435 -9.80 -22.60 5.61
CA VAL A 435 -10.25 -21.27 6.05
C VAL A 435 -9.39 -20.81 7.22
N GLU A 436 -8.98 -19.55 7.25
CA GLU A 436 -8.35 -18.96 8.42
C GLU A 436 -9.41 -18.38 9.37
N GLU A 437 -9.36 -18.80 10.63
CA GLU A 437 -10.17 -18.21 11.71
C GLU A 437 -9.48 -16.92 12.17
N VAL A 438 -9.92 -15.79 11.59
CA VAL A 438 -9.27 -14.49 11.81
C VAL A 438 -9.43 -14.01 13.25
N THR A 439 -8.35 -13.49 13.84
CA THR A 439 -8.28 -13.03 15.21
C THR A 439 -7.11 -12.08 15.40
N PHE A 440 -7.08 -11.28 16.48
CA PHE A 440 -5.90 -10.51 16.89
C PHE A 440 -4.83 -11.37 17.57
N HIS A 441 -5.15 -12.61 17.87
CA HIS A 441 -4.26 -13.59 18.47
C HIS A 441 -3.76 -14.60 17.43
N ARG A 442 -3.08 -15.66 17.88
CA ARG A 442 -2.64 -16.74 17.00
C ARG A 442 -3.84 -17.55 16.48
N SER A 443 -3.97 -17.62 15.16
CA SER A 443 -5.08 -18.29 14.49
C SER A 443 -4.88 -19.81 14.39
N ASN A 444 -5.85 -20.51 13.80
CA ASN A 444 -5.75 -21.93 13.45
C ASN A 444 -4.63 -22.25 12.42
N ALA A 445 -4.06 -21.24 11.78
CA ALA A 445 -2.90 -21.38 10.89
C ALA A 445 -1.60 -21.67 11.66
N PHE A 446 -1.49 -21.26 12.93
CA PHE A 446 -0.23 -21.24 13.68
C PHE A 446 0.51 -22.57 13.67
N ASP A 447 -0.16 -23.67 14.07
CA ASP A 447 0.48 -24.99 14.14
C ASP A 447 0.74 -25.59 12.75
N VAL A 448 -0.08 -25.24 11.76
CA VAL A 448 0.09 -25.76 10.39
C VAL A 448 1.28 -25.08 9.70
N VAL A 449 1.42 -23.77 9.90
CA VAL A 449 2.58 -22.99 9.44
C VAL A 449 3.87 -23.50 10.10
N ALA A 450 3.81 -23.89 11.38
CA ALA A 450 4.96 -24.53 12.04
C ALA A 450 5.38 -25.83 11.33
N ASP A 451 4.39 -26.68 10.97
CA ASP A 451 4.67 -27.93 10.22
C ASP A 451 5.35 -27.63 8.85
N GLU A 452 4.88 -26.60 8.12
CA GLU A 452 5.48 -26.18 6.84
C GLU A 452 6.93 -25.68 7.00
N VAL A 453 7.19 -24.84 8.01
CA VAL A 453 8.53 -24.34 8.33
C VAL A 453 9.48 -25.49 8.69
N HIS A 454 9.06 -26.39 9.59
CA HIS A 454 9.89 -27.51 10.01
C HIS A 454 10.19 -28.47 8.85
N ALA A 455 9.22 -28.77 7.99
CA ALA A 455 9.41 -29.60 6.81
C ALA A 455 10.43 -28.98 5.84
N THR A 456 10.33 -27.66 5.60
CA THR A 456 11.27 -26.93 4.74
C THR A 456 12.68 -26.91 5.32
N ARG A 457 12.82 -26.62 6.62
CA ARG A 457 14.13 -26.52 7.32
C ARG A 457 14.86 -27.86 7.48
N THR A 458 14.12 -28.98 7.50
CA THR A 458 14.70 -30.33 7.71
C THR A 458 14.77 -31.17 6.44
N GLY A 459 13.97 -30.86 5.42
CA GLY A 459 13.88 -31.58 4.16
C GLY A 459 13.92 -30.63 2.95
N VAL A 460 12.79 -30.49 2.29
CA VAL A 460 12.60 -29.54 1.18
C VAL A 460 11.17 -29.04 1.13
N GLY A 461 11.00 -27.73 0.99
CA GLY A 461 9.72 -27.09 0.74
C GLY A 461 9.61 -26.61 -0.72
N LEU A 462 8.39 -26.61 -1.27
CA LEU A 462 8.05 -26.08 -2.60
C LEU A 462 7.02 -24.96 -2.44
N MET A 463 7.30 -23.80 -3.03
CA MET A 463 6.43 -22.62 -3.01
C MET A 463 6.23 -22.07 -4.41
N GLU A 464 5.05 -21.52 -4.67
CA GLU A 464 4.78 -20.73 -5.87
C GLU A 464 5.31 -19.29 -5.70
N THR A 465 6.02 -18.78 -6.72
CA THR A 465 6.63 -17.45 -6.75
C THR A 465 6.21 -16.62 -7.97
N THR A 466 5.11 -16.99 -8.63
CA THR A 466 4.58 -16.27 -9.80
C THR A 466 4.27 -14.81 -9.48
N GLY A 467 3.88 -14.51 -8.26
CA GLY A 467 3.50 -13.18 -7.80
C GLY A 467 4.61 -12.14 -7.72
N PHE A 468 5.90 -12.49 -7.86
CA PHE A 468 6.95 -11.47 -7.95
C PHE A 468 6.87 -10.69 -9.26
N ALA A 469 7.14 -9.36 -9.21
CA ALA A 469 7.30 -8.54 -10.40
C ALA A 469 8.58 -8.93 -11.16
N LYS A 470 8.51 -8.91 -12.48
CA LYS A 470 9.62 -9.23 -13.38
C LYS A 470 9.67 -8.20 -14.50
N HIS A 471 10.73 -7.37 -14.50
CA HIS A 471 10.94 -6.32 -15.48
C HIS A 471 12.08 -6.72 -16.41
N GLU A 472 11.81 -6.87 -17.71
CA GLU A 472 12.79 -7.25 -18.70
C GLU A 472 13.40 -6.02 -19.39
N PHE A 473 14.72 -5.99 -19.46
CA PHE A 473 15.48 -4.99 -20.21
C PHE A 473 16.38 -5.66 -21.23
N THR A 474 16.34 -5.20 -22.48
CA THR A 474 17.16 -5.70 -23.59
C THR A 474 17.65 -4.57 -24.47
N GLY A 475 18.65 -4.87 -25.30
CA GLY A 475 19.23 -3.92 -26.25
C GLY A 475 20.58 -3.36 -25.77
N PRO A 476 21.33 -2.74 -26.70
CA PRO A 476 22.72 -2.32 -26.44
C PRO A 476 22.90 -1.29 -25.32
N GLY A 477 21.83 -0.49 -25.02
CA GLY A 477 21.85 0.49 -23.94
C GLY A 477 21.38 -0.03 -22.59
N ALA A 478 20.89 -1.29 -22.51
CA ALA A 478 20.20 -1.77 -21.30
C ALA A 478 21.11 -1.80 -20.07
N ARG A 479 22.36 -2.25 -20.19
CA ARG A 479 23.33 -2.24 -19.08
C ARG A 479 23.61 -0.83 -18.57
N VAL A 480 23.87 0.12 -19.48
CA VAL A 480 24.14 1.52 -19.13
C VAL A 480 22.93 2.16 -18.43
N PHE A 481 21.73 1.87 -18.92
CA PHE A 481 20.49 2.34 -18.27
C PHE A 481 20.35 1.77 -16.86
N LEU A 482 20.53 0.45 -16.70
CA LEU A 482 20.42 -0.19 -15.39
C LEU A 482 21.52 0.27 -14.42
N GLU A 483 22.75 0.48 -14.89
CA GLU A 483 23.82 1.10 -14.05
C GLU A 483 23.45 2.48 -13.55
N ARG A 484 22.67 3.26 -14.32
CA ARG A 484 22.20 4.58 -13.93
C ARG A 484 21.04 4.54 -12.91
N VAL A 485 20.11 3.57 -13.02
CA VAL A 485 18.91 3.54 -12.15
C VAL A 485 19.10 2.70 -10.89
N MET A 486 20.08 1.80 -10.86
CA MET A 486 20.36 0.92 -9.73
C MET A 486 21.55 1.41 -8.91
N ALA A 487 21.51 1.26 -7.60
CA ALA A 487 22.59 1.74 -6.72
C ALA A 487 23.76 0.77 -6.55
N ASN A 488 23.61 -0.51 -6.93
CA ASN A 488 24.68 -1.51 -6.97
C ASN A 488 25.20 -1.69 -8.40
N HIS A 489 26.35 -2.33 -8.57
CA HIS A 489 26.82 -2.78 -9.88
C HIS A 489 25.86 -3.81 -10.49
N ILE A 490 25.64 -3.69 -11.80
CA ILE A 490 24.89 -4.70 -12.56
C ILE A 490 25.80 -5.92 -12.73
N PRO A 491 25.35 -7.12 -12.33
CA PRO A 491 26.20 -8.32 -12.33
C PRO A 491 26.64 -8.73 -13.73
N GLU A 492 27.70 -9.52 -13.79
CA GLU A 492 28.15 -10.16 -15.03
C GLU A 492 27.16 -11.23 -15.51
N SER A 493 27.27 -11.61 -16.75
CA SER A 493 26.42 -12.65 -17.37
C SER A 493 26.47 -13.97 -16.56
N GLY A 494 25.30 -14.55 -16.33
CA GLY A 494 25.14 -15.77 -15.50
C GLY A 494 25.09 -15.51 -13.99
N ARG A 495 25.01 -14.24 -13.56
CA ARG A 495 24.98 -13.85 -12.15
C ARG A 495 23.77 -13.01 -11.81
N MET A 496 23.45 -12.99 -10.51
CA MET A 496 22.48 -12.10 -9.90
C MET A 496 23.14 -11.19 -8.87
N ALA A 497 22.54 -10.03 -8.66
CA ALA A 497 22.92 -9.13 -7.57
C ALA A 497 21.68 -8.48 -6.95
N LEU A 498 21.66 -8.40 -5.63
CA LEU A 498 20.69 -7.57 -4.93
C LEU A 498 21.10 -6.11 -5.04
N THR A 499 20.17 -5.25 -5.44
CA THR A 499 20.43 -3.84 -5.65
C THR A 499 19.21 -2.98 -5.26
N PRO A 500 19.41 -1.99 -4.39
CA PRO A 500 18.40 -0.98 -4.18
C PRO A 500 18.30 -0.01 -5.37
N MET A 501 17.12 0.56 -5.54
CA MET A 501 16.86 1.70 -6.43
C MET A 501 16.49 2.91 -5.57
N LEU A 502 17.01 4.08 -5.93
CA LEU A 502 16.83 5.32 -5.17
C LEU A 502 16.09 6.36 -6.00
N ASN A 503 15.33 7.23 -5.34
CA ASN A 503 14.84 8.47 -5.95
C ASN A 503 15.94 9.55 -5.96
N HIS A 504 15.63 10.73 -6.51
CA HIS A 504 16.59 11.84 -6.59
C HIS A 504 16.99 12.38 -5.21
N GLN A 505 16.18 12.19 -4.18
CA GLN A 505 16.44 12.55 -2.79
C GLN A 505 17.26 11.50 -2.02
N GLY A 506 17.62 10.38 -2.69
CA GLY A 506 18.39 9.29 -2.09
C GLY A 506 17.58 8.32 -1.23
N MET A 507 16.25 8.37 -1.30
CA MET A 507 15.35 7.48 -0.60
C MET A 507 15.13 6.17 -1.38
N LEU A 508 14.87 5.08 -0.66
CA LEU A 508 14.58 3.78 -1.25
C LEU A 508 13.25 3.78 -2.00
N ILE A 509 13.28 3.44 -3.29
CA ILE A 509 12.08 3.24 -4.10
C ILE A 509 11.98 1.84 -4.71
N GLY A 510 12.83 0.93 -4.30
CA GLY A 510 12.81 -0.48 -4.67
C GLY A 510 13.99 -1.25 -4.11
N ASP A 511 13.76 -2.52 -3.87
CA ASP A 511 14.75 -3.53 -3.50
C ASP A 511 14.66 -4.66 -4.53
N PHE A 512 15.65 -4.76 -5.39
CA PHE A 512 15.58 -5.67 -6.52
C PHE A 512 16.68 -6.73 -6.49
N THR A 513 16.39 -7.86 -7.12
CA THR A 513 17.41 -8.79 -7.57
C THR A 513 17.52 -8.71 -9.08
N VAL A 514 18.67 -8.25 -9.58
CA VAL A 514 18.95 -8.14 -11.02
C VAL A 514 19.69 -9.38 -11.50
N ALA A 515 19.13 -10.07 -12.48
CA ALA A 515 19.75 -11.20 -13.18
C ALA A 515 20.26 -10.76 -14.55
N THR A 516 21.52 -11.01 -14.85
CA THR A 516 22.10 -10.84 -16.19
C THR A 516 22.19 -12.21 -16.88
N ILE A 517 21.44 -12.34 -17.98
CA ILE A 517 21.27 -13.61 -18.69
C ILE A 517 21.93 -13.49 -20.08
N SER A 518 22.87 -14.39 -20.39
CA SER A 518 23.39 -14.51 -21.77
C SER A 518 22.31 -15.02 -22.71
N THR A 519 22.22 -14.45 -23.88
CA THR A 519 21.36 -14.95 -24.97
C THR A 519 22.10 -15.90 -25.91
N ALA A 520 23.42 -16.09 -25.75
CA ALA A 520 24.20 -17.03 -26.53
C ALA A 520 23.78 -18.48 -26.24
N THR A 521 23.61 -19.27 -27.28
CA THR A 521 23.17 -20.67 -27.18
C THR A 521 24.33 -21.64 -26.90
N ASP A 522 25.59 -21.21 -27.06
CA ASP A 522 26.77 -22.00 -26.84
C ASP A 522 27.72 -21.37 -25.82
N ALA A 523 28.31 -22.21 -24.95
CA ALA A 523 29.21 -21.79 -23.89
C ALA A 523 30.49 -21.08 -24.40
N THR A 524 30.83 -21.20 -25.70
CA THR A 524 31.99 -20.55 -26.32
C THR A 524 31.73 -19.11 -26.73
N ASP A 525 30.44 -18.70 -26.94
CA ASP A 525 30.06 -17.37 -27.40
C ASP A 525 29.41 -16.53 -26.27
N ALA A 526 29.38 -17.04 -25.05
CA ALA A 526 28.66 -16.45 -23.93
C ALA A 526 29.17 -15.06 -23.49
N ALA A 527 30.42 -14.71 -23.86
CA ALA A 527 31.03 -13.43 -23.46
C ALA A 527 30.63 -12.25 -24.35
N ASP A 528 30.23 -12.47 -25.61
CA ASP A 528 29.98 -11.41 -26.60
C ASP A 528 28.54 -11.34 -27.14
N GLY A 529 27.62 -12.19 -26.64
CA GLY A 529 26.20 -12.18 -27.05
C GLY A 529 25.43 -11.00 -26.44
N PRO A 530 24.27 -10.59 -27.09
CA PRO A 530 23.42 -9.57 -26.49
C PRO A 530 22.91 -9.99 -25.11
N GLU A 531 23.07 -9.10 -24.12
CA GLU A 531 22.62 -9.34 -22.75
C GLU A 531 21.09 -9.12 -22.62
N ARG A 532 20.48 -9.94 -21.79
CA ARG A 532 19.10 -9.81 -21.33
C ARG A 532 19.13 -9.67 -19.83
N PHE A 533 18.46 -8.67 -19.30
CA PHE A 533 18.33 -8.43 -17.87
C PHE A 533 16.91 -8.71 -17.43
N VAL A 534 16.76 -9.43 -16.33
CA VAL A 534 15.47 -9.57 -15.63
C VAL A 534 15.67 -9.03 -14.22
N VAL A 535 14.85 -8.05 -13.88
CA VAL A 535 14.84 -7.37 -12.59
C VAL A 535 13.63 -7.89 -11.82
N PHE A 536 13.88 -8.60 -10.73
CA PHE A 536 12.86 -9.18 -9.85
C PHE A 536 12.60 -8.24 -8.67
N GLY A 537 11.33 -7.98 -8.36
CA GLY A 537 10.90 -7.14 -7.26
C GLY A 537 9.57 -7.55 -6.69
N SER A 538 9.02 -6.73 -5.79
CA SER A 538 7.71 -6.97 -5.19
C SER A 538 6.60 -6.84 -6.24
N GLY A 539 5.72 -7.83 -6.32
CA GLY A 539 4.59 -7.81 -7.24
C GLY A 539 3.58 -6.71 -6.93
N ALA A 540 3.36 -6.41 -5.65
CA ALA A 540 2.51 -5.30 -5.23
C ALA A 540 2.99 -3.93 -5.78
N ALA A 541 4.30 -3.79 -6.05
CA ALA A 541 4.92 -2.58 -6.55
C ALA A 541 5.18 -2.59 -8.07
N GLU A 542 4.71 -3.59 -8.82
CA GLU A 542 5.00 -3.70 -10.26
C GLU A 542 4.64 -2.41 -11.02
N GLY A 543 3.42 -1.90 -10.85
CA GLY A 543 2.98 -0.67 -11.50
C GLY A 543 3.73 0.59 -11.05
N TYR A 544 4.10 0.68 -9.77
CA TYR A 544 4.91 1.76 -9.22
C TYR A 544 6.31 1.77 -9.84
N HIS A 545 6.98 0.62 -9.89
CA HIS A 545 8.31 0.49 -10.47
C HIS A 545 8.29 0.66 -12.00
N GLU A 546 7.27 0.14 -12.69
CA GLU A 546 7.10 0.34 -14.12
C GLU A 546 6.97 1.83 -14.47
N ARG A 547 6.18 2.58 -13.72
CA ARG A 547 6.04 4.03 -13.87
C ARG A 547 7.40 4.74 -13.78
N TRP A 548 8.22 4.36 -12.79
CA TRP A 548 9.57 4.91 -12.64
C TRP A 548 10.48 4.55 -13.81
N PHE A 549 10.56 3.27 -14.19
CA PHE A 549 11.38 2.83 -15.33
C PHE A 549 10.98 3.52 -16.63
N GLN A 550 9.70 3.63 -16.93
CA GLN A 550 9.22 4.34 -18.11
C GLN A 550 9.56 5.84 -18.09
N SER A 551 9.48 6.48 -16.93
CA SER A 551 9.88 7.88 -16.76
C SER A 551 11.37 8.07 -17.02
N GLN A 552 12.23 7.23 -16.45
CA GLN A 552 13.69 7.32 -16.62
C GLN A 552 14.14 6.96 -18.04
N LEU A 553 13.46 6.04 -18.73
CA LEU A 553 13.70 5.75 -20.14
C LEU A 553 13.39 6.94 -21.04
N ARG A 554 12.33 7.70 -20.75
CA ARG A 554 12.03 8.95 -21.47
C ARG A 554 13.13 10.00 -21.28
N VAL A 555 13.59 10.19 -20.06
CA VAL A 555 14.71 11.09 -19.76
C VAL A 555 15.98 10.67 -20.50
N ALA A 556 16.31 9.38 -20.50
CA ALA A 556 17.48 8.85 -21.21
C ALA A 556 17.42 9.13 -22.74
N ARG A 557 16.22 9.01 -23.33
CA ARG A 557 16.00 9.33 -24.75
C ARG A 557 16.16 10.83 -25.07
N SER A 558 15.61 11.69 -24.23
CA SER A 558 15.67 13.16 -24.43
C SER A 558 17.07 13.74 -24.20
N THR A 559 17.90 13.12 -23.36
CA THR A 559 19.26 13.58 -23.04
C THR A 559 20.34 13.00 -23.96
N GLY A 560 19.96 12.17 -24.95
CA GLY A 560 20.89 11.62 -25.94
C GLY A 560 21.78 10.49 -25.43
N VAL A 561 21.46 9.94 -24.25
CA VAL A 561 22.02 8.65 -23.79
C VAL A 561 21.55 7.52 -24.71
N GLU A 562 20.40 7.72 -25.38
CA GLU A 562 19.97 6.95 -26.55
C GLU A 562 20.02 7.87 -27.78
N SER A 563 20.94 7.69 -28.72
CA SER A 563 20.94 8.45 -29.99
C SER A 563 19.73 8.08 -30.84
N PRO A 564 18.93 9.07 -31.35
CA PRO A 564 17.88 8.78 -32.31
C PRO A 564 18.51 8.34 -33.64
N SER A 565 18.24 7.13 -34.10
CA SER A 565 18.43 6.77 -35.50
C SER A 565 17.31 7.43 -36.28
N GLU A 566 17.55 8.59 -36.86
CA GLU A 566 16.68 9.12 -37.91
C GLU A 566 16.66 8.16 -39.13
N GLY A 567 15.63 7.34 -39.16
CA GLY A 567 15.32 6.50 -40.33
C GLY A 567 14.47 7.27 -41.32
N ARG A 568 15.09 8.08 -42.20
CA ARG A 568 14.52 8.32 -43.52
C ARG A 568 15.11 7.30 -44.48
N SER A 569 14.29 6.36 -44.90
CA SER A 569 14.59 5.42 -45.95
C SER A 569 14.64 6.11 -47.30
N SER A 570 15.78 6.13 -47.93
CA SER A 570 15.89 5.94 -49.38
C SER A 570 17.33 5.57 -49.73
N GLY A 571 17.52 4.41 -50.33
CA GLY A 571 18.72 4.07 -51.06
C GLY A 571 19.67 3.10 -50.42
N LEU A 572 19.78 1.92 -51.01
CA LEU A 572 20.87 0.99 -50.86
C LEU A 572 22.23 1.69 -50.84
N GLU A 573 23.02 1.48 -49.82
CA GLU A 573 24.47 1.22 -49.99
C GLU A 573 25.12 0.84 -48.65
N SER A 574 26.00 -0.11 -48.72
CA SER A 574 26.84 -0.66 -47.68
C SER A 574 27.81 0.40 -47.10
N ALA A 575 27.86 0.54 -45.76
CA ALA A 575 29.05 1.05 -45.11
C ALA A 575 29.24 0.41 -43.74
N ARG A 576 30.37 -0.26 -43.62
CA ARG A 576 31.05 -0.59 -42.37
C ARG A 576 31.52 0.71 -41.71
N GLY A 577 31.29 0.84 -40.42
CA GLY A 577 32.08 1.76 -39.58
C GLY A 577 31.28 2.61 -38.60
N ASP A 578 31.65 2.47 -37.41
CA ASP A 578 31.45 3.31 -36.23
C ASP A 578 30.19 3.05 -35.38
N ARG A 579 30.39 2.22 -34.36
CA ARG A 579 29.46 2.02 -33.24
C ARG A 579 29.70 3.12 -32.21
N SER A 580 28.99 4.23 -32.32
CA SER A 580 28.85 5.16 -31.17
C SER A 580 28.04 4.46 -30.05
N ALA A 581 28.51 4.57 -28.79
CA ALA A 581 28.05 3.82 -27.62
C ALA A 581 26.71 4.34 -27.04
N GLY A 582 25.68 4.59 -27.88
CA GLY A 582 24.35 4.97 -27.48
C GLY A 582 23.29 4.06 -28.12
N GLY A 583 23.03 2.90 -27.54
CA GLY A 583 22.10 1.93 -28.10
C GLY A 583 20.72 1.97 -27.46
N ARG A 584 19.68 1.64 -28.24
CA ARG A 584 18.27 1.61 -27.82
C ARG A 584 18.04 0.59 -26.70
N VAL A 585 17.28 1.00 -25.65
CA VAL A 585 16.78 0.11 -24.59
C VAL A 585 15.35 -0.28 -24.90
N SER A 586 15.07 -1.59 -24.86
CA SER A 586 13.72 -2.15 -24.87
C SER A 586 13.37 -2.60 -23.45
N TYR A 587 12.22 -2.15 -22.95
CA TYR A 587 11.68 -2.50 -21.66
C TYR A 587 10.31 -3.17 -21.79
N ARG A 588 10.07 -4.21 -20.99
CA ARG A 588 8.79 -4.91 -20.94
C ARG A 588 8.55 -5.49 -19.54
N PRO A 589 7.40 -5.25 -18.89
CA PRO A 589 6.98 -6.05 -17.75
C PRO A 589 6.64 -7.46 -18.23
N LEU A 590 7.05 -8.49 -17.51
CA LEU A 590 6.73 -9.88 -17.84
C LEU A 590 5.51 -10.39 -17.06
N SER A 591 5.16 -9.74 -15.96
CA SER A 591 3.98 -10.03 -15.13
C SER A 591 3.71 -11.53 -15.00
N HIS A 592 2.54 -11.99 -15.40
CA HIS A 592 2.16 -13.41 -15.34
C HIS A 592 2.60 -14.24 -16.55
N GLU A 593 3.20 -13.65 -17.59
CA GLU A 593 3.76 -14.41 -18.73
C GLU A 593 4.89 -15.35 -18.28
N MET A 594 5.60 -14.96 -17.23
CA MET A 594 6.70 -15.71 -16.63
C MET A 594 6.32 -16.17 -15.23
N ALA A 595 5.94 -17.43 -15.11
CA ALA A 595 5.58 -18.06 -13.85
C ALA A 595 6.79 -18.52 -13.06
N GLY A 596 6.67 -18.57 -11.74
CA GLY A 596 7.76 -18.93 -10.84
C GLY A 596 7.39 -20.05 -9.87
N LEU A 597 8.41 -20.85 -9.51
CA LEU A 597 8.39 -21.81 -8.40
C LEU A 597 9.71 -21.70 -7.64
N SER A 598 9.71 -22.03 -6.35
CA SER A 598 10.91 -22.07 -5.52
C SER A 598 10.96 -23.36 -4.70
N ILE A 599 12.13 -23.99 -4.64
CA ILE A 599 12.39 -25.04 -3.65
C ILE A 599 13.45 -24.57 -2.66
N SER A 600 13.25 -24.88 -1.38
CA SER A 600 14.15 -24.47 -0.30
C SER A 600 14.32 -25.57 0.72
N GLY A 601 15.51 -25.66 1.30
CA GLY A 601 15.85 -26.62 2.34
C GLY A 601 17.07 -27.47 2.01
N PRO A 602 17.57 -28.27 2.95
CA PRO A 602 18.81 -29.03 2.78
C PRO A 602 18.80 -30.03 1.62
N ALA A 603 17.63 -30.58 1.27
CA ALA A 603 17.51 -31.54 0.15
C ALA A 603 17.21 -30.85 -1.21
N ALA A 604 17.15 -29.54 -1.29
CA ALA A 604 16.79 -28.80 -2.52
C ALA A 604 17.75 -29.12 -3.68
N ARG A 605 19.06 -29.29 -3.39
CA ARG A 605 20.05 -29.65 -4.44
C ARG A 605 19.82 -31.05 -4.98
N ASP A 606 19.53 -32.01 -4.15
CA ASP A 606 19.32 -33.41 -4.57
C ASP A 606 18.08 -33.50 -5.48
N VAL A 607 17.02 -32.76 -5.15
CA VAL A 607 15.83 -32.63 -6.03
C VAL A 607 16.21 -32.04 -7.38
N LEU A 608 16.93 -30.90 -7.40
CA LEU A 608 17.35 -30.28 -8.66
C LEU A 608 18.27 -31.17 -9.48
N ALA A 609 19.24 -31.82 -8.84
CA ALA A 609 20.20 -32.72 -9.50
C ALA A 609 19.53 -33.92 -10.18
N SER A 610 18.42 -34.41 -9.64
CA SER A 610 17.66 -35.52 -10.23
C SER A 610 16.92 -35.14 -11.52
N LEU A 611 16.71 -33.84 -11.77
CA LEU A 611 15.93 -33.32 -12.92
C LEU A 611 16.78 -32.79 -14.07
N THR A 612 18.10 -32.63 -13.88
CA THR A 612 18.99 -32.08 -14.91
C THR A 612 20.28 -32.84 -15.03
N THR A 613 20.90 -32.79 -16.22
CA THR A 613 22.25 -33.30 -16.44
C THR A 613 23.34 -32.27 -16.21
N VAL A 614 22.95 -31.01 -15.91
CA VAL A 614 23.86 -29.90 -15.60
C VAL A 614 24.42 -30.12 -14.20
N ASP A 615 25.74 -29.92 -14.03
CA ASP A 615 26.36 -29.96 -12.71
C ASP A 615 25.87 -28.79 -11.85
N VAL A 616 25.11 -29.11 -10.79
CA VAL A 616 24.53 -28.18 -9.81
C VAL A 616 25.26 -28.22 -8.46
N SER A 617 26.45 -28.78 -8.42
CA SER A 617 27.33 -28.76 -7.26
C SER A 617 27.67 -27.31 -6.85
N ASN A 618 28.14 -27.15 -5.60
CA ASN A 618 28.49 -25.84 -5.04
C ASN A 618 29.59 -25.12 -5.83
N ASP A 619 30.52 -25.88 -6.44
CA ASP A 619 31.62 -25.33 -7.23
C ASP A 619 31.15 -24.85 -8.62
N SER A 620 30.19 -25.56 -9.22
CA SER A 620 29.72 -25.31 -10.56
C SER A 620 28.52 -24.35 -10.62
N PHE A 621 27.62 -24.36 -9.59
CA PHE A 621 26.46 -23.51 -9.52
C PHE A 621 26.44 -22.82 -8.16
N ARG A 622 27.13 -21.67 -8.08
CA ARG A 622 27.34 -20.91 -6.83
C ARG A 622 26.13 -20.08 -6.40
N PHE A 623 26.09 -19.69 -5.16
CA PHE A 623 25.10 -18.72 -4.66
C PHE A 623 25.09 -17.46 -5.53
N LEU A 624 23.88 -17.03 -5.95
CA LEU A 624 23.61 -15.95 -6.91
C LEU A 624 24.04 -16.26 -8.36
N ASP A 625 24.28 -17.51 -8.72
CA ASP A 625 24.33 -17.89 -10.14
C ASP A 625 22.91 -18.01 -10.71
N VAL A 626 22.76 -17.68 -11.97
CA VAL A 626 21.53 -17.86 -12.76
C VAL A 626 21.86 -18.48 -14.10
N ARG A 627 21.12 -19.52 -14.48
CA ARG A 627 21.37 -20.27 -15.72
C ARG A 627 20.08 -20.74 -16.38
N ARG A 628 20.13 -20.85 -17.71
CA ARG A 628 19.14 -21.64 -18.44
C ARG A 628 19.56 -23.10 -18.40
N MET A 629 18.64 -23.98 -18.04
CA MET A 629 18.85 -25.43 -18.06
C MET A 629 17.53 -26.15 -18.28
N ASP A 630 17.62 -27.35 -18.83
CA ASP A 630 16.49 -28.24 -19.00
C ASP A 630 16.26 -29.05 -17.72
N LEU A 631 15.04 -29.01 -17.20
CA LEU A 631 14.58 -29.86 -16.10
C LEU A 631 13.65 -30.91 -16.69
N GLY A 632 14.18 -32.13 -16.91
CA GLY A 632 13.54 -33.08 -17.80
C GLY A 632 13.39 -32.48 -19.20
N MET A 633 12.12 -32.26 -19.61
CA MET A 633 11.78 -31.63 -20.90
C MET A 633 11.36 -30.16 -20.77
N VAL A 634 11.51 -29.54 -19.61
CA VAL A 634 11.10 -28.15 -19.36
C VAL A 634 12.32 -27.24 -19.37
N PRO A 635 12.46 -26.34 -20.38
CA PRO A 635 13.51 -25.32 -20.37
C PRO A 635 13.16 -24.26 -19.32
N ALA A 636 14.00 -24.09 -18.31
CA ALA A 636 13.81 -23.15 -17.21
C ALA A 636 14.98 -22.18 -17.06
N LEU A 637 14.70 -20.99 -16.60
CA LEU A 637 15.70 -20.12 -15.97
C LEU A 637 15.76 -20.51 -14.50
N VAL A 638 16.93 -20.95 -14.05
CA VAL A 638 17.14 -21.41 -12.67
C VAL A 638 18.12 -20.48 -11.98
N ALA A 639 17.72 -19.95 -10.84
CA ALA A 639 18.55 -19.10 -10.00
C ALA A 639 18.84 -19.79 -8.67
N ARG A 640 20.09 -19.73 -8.19
CA ARG A 640 20.45 -20.20 -6.87
C ARG A 640 20.34 -19.07 -5.86
N ILE A 641 19.14 -18.90 -5.35
CA ILE A 641 18.73 -17.88 -4.38
C ILE A 641 17.56 -18.40 -3.54
N SER A 642 17.38 -17.88 -2.35
CA SER A 642 16.24 -18.19 -1.49
C SER A 642 16.00 -17.07 -0.50
N PHE A 643 14.73 -16.77 -0.27
CA PHE A 643 14.28 -15.81 0.77
C PHE A 643 14.04 -16.49 2.13
N THR A 644 14.06 -17.83 2.20
CA THR A 644 13.93 -18.59 3.45
C THR A 644 15.18 -18.59 4.31
N GLY A 645 16.33 -18.22 3.74
CA GLY A 645 17.64 -18.31 4.41
C GLY A 645 18.29 -19.70 4.38
N ASP A 646 17.67 -20.70 3.76
CA ASP A 646 18.26 -22.00 3.45
C ASP A 646 18.83 -22.05 2.05
N LEU A 647 19.54 -23.16 1.71
CA LEU A 647 19.83 -23.53 0.33
C LEU A 647 18.53 -23.54 -0.46
N GLY A 648 18.48 -22.85 -1.60
CA GLY A 648 17.29 -22.80 -2.40
C GLY A 648 17.55 -22.44 -3.85
N TYR A 649 16.55 -22.75 -4.67
CA TYR A 649 16.54 -22.48 -6.10
C TYR A 649 15.18 -21.91 -6.50
N GLU A 650 15.21 -20.85 -7.30
CA GLU A 650 14.03 -20.29 -7.97
C GLU A 650 14.05 -20.68 -9.43
N PHE A 651 12.88 -21.04 -9.94
CA PHE A 651 12.65 -21.50 -11.29
C PHE A 651 11.67 -20.56 -11.98
N TRP A 652 12.03 -20.10 -13.18
CA TRP A 652 11.21 -19.22 -13.97
C TRP A 652 10.99 -19.83 -15.34
N VAL A 653 9.70 -19.98 -15.71
CA VAL A 653 9.26 -20.59 -16.97
C VAL A 653 8.14 -19.79 -17.60
N PRO A 654 7.88 -19.91 -18.93
CA PRO A 654 6.62 -19.47 -19.48
C PRO A 654 5.43 -20.07 -18.71
N ALA A 655 4.36 -19.32 -18.49
CA ALA A 655 3.21 -19.78 -17.71
C ALA A 655 2.63 -21.11 -18.22
N SER A 656 2.68 -21.35 -19.53
CA SER A 656 2.24 -22.62 -20.15
C SER A 656 3.05 -23.87 -19.73
N LEU A 657 4.25 -23.69 -19.15
CA LEU A 657 5.09 -24.78 -18.68
C LEU A 657 5.07 -24.96 -17.16
N GLN A 658 4.43 -24.05 -16.42
CA GLN A 658 4.43 -24.06 -14.95
C GLN A 658 3.86 -25.36 -14.38
N GLN A 659 2.73 -25.82 -14.87
CA GLN A 659 2.11 -27.05 -14.37
C GLN A 659 3.00 -28.28 -14.59
N ARG A 660 3.68 -28.37 -15.75
CA ARG A 660 4.61 -29.48 -15.99
C ARG A 660 5.82 -29.40 -15.05
N LEU A 661 6.36 -28.20 -14.84
CA LEU A 661 7.48 -28.00 -13.92
C LEU A 661 7.06 -28.37 -12.47
N PHE A 662 5.89 -27.91 -12.04
CA PHE A 662 5.35 -28.22 -10.72
C PHE A 662 5.28 -29.73 -10.47
N ARG A 663 4.74 -30.50 -11.41
CA ARG A 663 4.67 -31.97 -11.32
C ARG A 663 6.05 -32.63 -11.28
N LEU A 664 7.00 -32.16 -12.10
CA LEU A 664 8.36 -32.66 -12.07
C LEU A 664 9.05 -32.43 -10.71
N LEU A 665 8.90 -31.24 -10.15
CA LEU A 665 9.47 -30.90 -8.84
C LEU A 665 8.79 -31.71 -7.73
N THR A 666 7.48 -31.88 -7.76
CA THR A 666 6.73 -32.68 -6.76
C THR A 666 7.13 -34.15 -6.82
N GLU A 667 7.18 -34.76 -8.02
CA GLU A 667 7.60 -36.15 -8.23
C GLU A 667 9.04 -36.38 -7.76
N ALA A 668 9.97 -35.46 -8.10
CA ALA A 668 11.37 -35.54 -7.69
C ALA A 668 11.57 -35.27 -6.19
N GLY A 669 10.71 -34.49 -5.58
CA GLY A 669 10.78 -34.13 -4.17
C GLY A 669 10.13 -35.14 -3.23
N GLU A 670 9.24 -36.03 -3.72
CA GLU A 670 8.53 -37.03 -2.92
C GLU A 670 9.50 -37.92 -2.09
N PRO A 671 10.61 -38.49 -2.64
CA PRO A 671 11.55 -39.26 -1.87
C PRO A 671 12.28 -38.49 -0.76
N HIS A 672 12.28 -37.15 -0.85
CA HIS A 672 12.89 -36.23 0.13
C HIS A 672 11.86 -35.64 1.12
N GLY A 673 10.62 -36.10 1.10
CA GLY A 673 9.55 -35.60 1.95
C GLY A 673 9.15 -34.18 1.63
N MET A 674 9.19 -33.80 0.35
CA MET A 674 8.82 -32.44 -0.10
C MET A 674 7.44 -32.05 0.40
N ARG A 675 7.32 -30.80 0.88
CA ARG A 675 6.06 -30.23 1.33
C ARG A 675 5.81 -28.90 0.65
N LEU A 676 4.54 -28.65 0.28
CA LEU A 676 4.11 -27.32 -0.11
C LEU A 676 4.16 -26.41 1.11
N PHE A 677 4.54 -25.16 0.91
CA PHE A 677 4.46 -24.12 1.92
C PHE A 677 3.99 -22.79 1.32
N GLY A 678 3.28 -22.01 2.13
CA GLY A 678 2.71 -20.74 1.71
C GLY A 678 3.47 -19.52 2.22
N LEU A 679 2.89 -18.33 1.94
CA LEU A 679 3.48 -17.04 2.30
C LEU A 679 3.70 -16.88 3.81
N ARG A 680 2.82 -17.45 4.68
CA ARG A 680 2.97 -17.39 6.14
C ARG A 680 4.23 -18.09 6.63
N ALA A 681 4.53 -19.25 6.05
CA ALA A 681 5.78 -19.97 6.39
C ALA A 681 7.01 -19.23 5.85
N LEU A 682 6.92 -18.60 4.66
CA LEU A 682 7.98 -17.76 4.15
C LEU A 682 8.26 -16.57 5.09
N ASP A 683 7.20 -15.89 5.57
CA ASP A 683 7.32 -14.78 6.52
C ASP A 683 7.94 -15.24 7.85
N SER A 684 7.52 -16.38 8.38
CA SER A 684 8.14 -16.97 9.58
C SER A 684 9.65 -17.19 9.38
N MET A 685 10.05 -17.73 8.23
CA MET A 685 11.45 -18.02 7.91
C MET A 685 12.28 -16.76 7.63
N ARG A 686 11.71 -15.70 7.04
CA ARG A 686 12.42 -14.44 6.84
C ARG A 686 12.66 -13.69 8.15
N PHE A 687 11.74 -13.78 9.14
CA PHE A 687 11.96 -13.21 10.47
C PHE A 687 13.13 -13.88 11.18
N ASP A 688 13.28 -15.22 11.07
CA ASP A 688 14.46 -15.93 11.56
C ASP A 688 15.79 -15.34 11.02
N LYS A 689 15.77 -14.83 9.77
CA LYS A 689 16.93 -14.24 9.07
C LYS A 689 17.02 -12.72 9.21
N GLY A 690 15.98 -12.07 9.72
CA GLY A 690 15.89 -10.62 9.75
C GLY A 690 15.88 -9.98 8.35
N PHE A 691 15.32 -10.68 7.35
CA PHE A 691 15.19 -10.14 5.99
C PHE A 691 14.00 -9.18 5.90
N GLY A 692 14.26 -7.94 5.50
CA GLY A 692 13.23 -6.96 5.22
C GLY A 692 12.55 -7.18 3.86
N ALA A 693 11.39 -6.57 3.68
CA ALA A 693 10.58 -6.64 2.47
C ALA A 693 10.08 -5.25 2.04
N TRP A 694 9.78 -5.09 0.76
CA TRP A 694 9.13 -3.89 0.24
C TRP A 694 7.76 -3.69 0.89
N ALA A 695 7.36 -2.43 1.03
CA ALA A 695 6.14 -1.97 1.69
C ALA A 695 6.09 -2.16 3.23
N SER A 696 7.07 -2.85 3.80
CA SER A 696 7.25 -2.96 5.26
C SER A 696 8.52 -2.23 5.69
N GLU A 697 9.69 -2.87 5.55
CA GLU A 697 10.98 -2.29 5.93
C GLU A 697 11.53 -1.32 4.89
N TYR A 698 11.26 -1.59 3.62
CA TYR A 698 11.79 -0.82 2.50
C TYR A 698 10.69 0.04 1.89
N ARG A 699 10.72 1.33 2.22
CA ARG A 699 9.75 2.35 1.77
C ARG A 699 10.49 3.62 1.33
N SER A 700 9.81 4.47 0.58
CA SER A 700 10.37 5.73 0.04
C SER A 700 10.62 6.82 1.09
N VAL A 701 10.44 6.54 2.35
CA VAL A 701 10.73 7.43 3.49
C VAL A 701 12.02 7.05 4.25
N TYR A 702 12.71 6.01 3.79
CA TYR A 702 13.96 5.55 4.39
C TYR A 702 15.13 5.69 3.41
N THR A 703 16.28 6.05 3.94
CA THR A 703 17.55 5.97 3.21
C THR A 703 18.06 4.52 3.21
N PRO A 704 18.89 4.12 2.25
CA PRO A 704 19.47 2.77 2.25
C PRO A 704 20.35 2.50 3.50
N TRP A 705 20.89 3.54 4.11
CA TRP A 705 21.69 3.44 5.33
C TRP A 705 20.82 3.12 6.55
N GLU A 706 19.67 3.77 6.67
CA GLU A 706 18.68 3.46 7.70
C GLU A 706 18.18 2.02 7.58
N ALA A 707 17.92 1.56 6.35
CA ALA A 707 17.43 0.22 6.04
C ALA A 707 18.51 -0.90 6.07
N ARG A 708 19.74 -0.58 6.51
CA ARG A 708 20.89 -1.51 6.55
C ARG A 708 21.22 -2.15 5.22
N MET A 709 21.03 -1.40 4.12
CA MET A 709 21.40 -1.81 2.77
C MET A 709 22.79 -1.30 2.35
N ASP A 710 23.61 -0.85 3.29
CA ASP A 710 24.93 -0.23 3.09
C ASP A 710 25.82 -1.00 2.09
N ARG A 711 25.86 -2.33 2.21
CA ARG A 711 26.70 -3.20 1.34
C ARG A 711 26.25 -3.23 -0.12
N PHE A 712 25.01 -2.83 -0.40
CA PHE A 712 24.41 -2.89 -1.73
C PHE A 712 24.42 -1.53 -2.45
N VAL A 713 24.86 -0.46 -1.80
CA VAL A 713 25.02 0.85 -2.41
C VAL A 713 26.51 1.11 -2.71
N LYS A 714 26.85 1.30 -3.98
CA LYS A 714 28.23 1.48 -4.45
C LYS A 714 28.45 2.92 -4.90
N LEU A 715 28.79 3.80 -3.96
CA LEU A 715 29.04 5.22 -4.24
C LEU A 715 30.23 5.46 -5.19
N ASP A 716 31.12 4.47 -5.35
CA ASP A 716 32.30 4.48 -6.20
C ASP A 716 32.07 3.96 -7.63
N LYS A 717 30.90 3.44 -7.97
CA LYS A 717 30.61 2.88 -9.30
C LYS A 717 30.42 3.89 -10.44
N GLY A 718 30.48 5.16 -10.17
CA GLY A 718 30.15 6.23 -11.10
C GLY A 718 28.78 6.88 -10.77
N ASP A 719 28.16 7.55 -11.74
CA ASP A 719 26.90 8.25 -11.51
C ASP A 719 25.69 7.31 -11.56
N PHE A 720 24.78 7.50 -10.60
CA PHE A 720 23.45 6.87 -10.60
C PHE A 720 22.45 7.80 -9.89
N ILE A 721 21.15 7.58 -10.13
CA ILE A 721 20.08 8.41 -9.58
C ILE A 721 20.11 8.35 -8.05
N GLY A 722 20.12 9.51 -7.41
CA GLY A 722 20.14 9.65 -5.95
C GLY A 722 21.54 9.53 -5.31
N ARG A 723 22.62 9.34 -6.09
CA ARG A 723 23.98 9.13 -5.56
C ARG A 723 24.46 10.26 -4.67
N GLU A 724 24.30 11.52 -5.11
CA GLU A 724 24.78 12.70 -4.34
C GLU A 724 24.00 12.82 -3.02
N ALA A 725 22.68 12.68 -3.07
CA ALA A 725 21.83 12.74 -1.88
C ALA A 725 22.13 11.58 -0.91
N ALA A 726 22.34 10.36 -1.43
CA ALA A 726 22.73 9.21 -0.62
C ALA A 726 24.13 9.42 0.02
N ALA A 727 25.09 9.98 -0.72
CA ALA A 727 26.41 10.30 -0.18
C ALA A 727 26.34 11.36 0.92
N ALA A 728 25.51 12.39 0.73
CA ALA A 728 25.29 13.43 1.74
C ALA A 728 24.62 12.86 3.00
N SER A 729 23.61 12.01 2.83
CA SER A 729 22.92 11.32 3.94
C SER A 729 23.87 10.40 4.71
N LEU A 730 24.76 9.66 4.02
CA LEU A 730 25.79 8.85 4.67
C LEU A 730 26.75 9.71 5.50
N ALA A 731 27.18 10.84 4.95
CA ALA A 731 28.10 11.76 5.64
C ALA A 731 27.47 12.42 6.87
N ALA A 732 26.18 12.70 6.84
CA ALA A 732 25.41 13.20 7.98
C ALA A 732 25.19 12.11 9.05
N GLY A 733 25.21 10.84 8.66
CA GLY A 733 24.85 9.68 9.48
C GLY A 733 23.34 9.44 9.49
N PRO A 734 22.90 8.19 9.50
CA PRO A 734 21.48 7.84 9.57
C PRO A 734 20.88 8.24 10.92
N GLU A 735 19.69 8.83 10.91
CA GLU A 735 18.97 9.20 12.14
C GLU A 735 18.45 7.99 12.89
N ARG A 736 18.08 6.95 12.16
CA ARG A 736 17.52 5.69 12.66
C ARG A 736 18.12 4.51 11.92
N ARG A 737 17.95 3.32 12.46
CA ARG A 737 18.36 2.08 11.80
C ARG A 737 17.35 0.97 12.00
N LEU A 738 17.18 0.16 10.97
CA LEU A 738 16.40 -1.07 11.02
C LEU A 738 17.06 -2.07 11.98
N CYS A 739 16.26 -2.63 12.89
CA CYS A 739 16.69 -3.59 13.89
C CYS A 739 15.75 -4.80 13.92
N LEU A 740 16.31 -5.97 14.23
CA LEU A 740 15.56 -7.17 14.58
C LEU A 740 15.37 -7.21 16.09
N LEU A 741 14.14 -7.41 16.53
CA LEU A 741 13.75 -7.52 17.93
C LEU A 741 13.18 -8.92 18.20
N ARG A 742 13.53 -9.50 19.34
CA ARG A 742 12.81 -10.63 19.93
C ARG A 742 11.92 -10.10 21.02
N ILE A 743 10.64 -10.49 21.00
CA ILE A 743 9.61 -9.99 21.92
C ILE A 743 9.14 -11.15 22.81
N ASP A 744 8.98 -10.87 24.10
CA ASP A 744 8.47 -11.83 25.07
C ASP A 744 6.94 -11.73 25.16
N VAL A 745 6.25 -12.42 24.24
CA VAL A 745 4.79 -12.46 24.14
C VAL A 745 4.23 -13.86 24.28
N ASP A 746 2.97 -13.93 24.69
CA ASP A 746 2.17 -15.15 24.76
C ASP A 746 0.83 -14.93 24.06
N GLY A 747 0.53 -15.77 23.06
CA GLY A 747 -0.75 -15.83 22.35
C GLY A 747 -1.03 -14.75 21.32
N ALA A 748 -0.25 -13.66 21.25
CA ALA A 748 -0.38 -12.61 20.25
C ALA A 748 0.99 -12.08 19.85
N ASP A 749 1.26 -11.99 18.54
CA ASP A 749 2.55 -11.52 18.03
C ASP A 749 2.41 -10.07 17.54
N ALA A 750 3.52 -9.30 17.52
CA ALA A 750 3.54 -8.01 16.83
C ALA A 750 3.34 -8.22 15.33
N LEU A 751 2.67 -7.31 14.66
CA LEU A 751 2.29 -7.42 13.24
C LEU A 751 2.89 -6.31 12.39
N GLY A 752 2.91 -5.10 12.93
CA GLY A 752 3.36 -3.88 12.32
C GLY A 752 2.69 -2.67 12.95
N ASP A 753 3.41 -1.56 12.95
CA ASP A 753 2.98 -0.25 13.48
C ASP A 753 2.84 -0.18 15.03
N GLU A 754 3.26 -1.21 15.75
CA GLU A 754 3.35 -1.14 17.21
C GLU A 754 4.47 -0.21 17.64
N PRO A 755 4.25 0.65 18.68
CA PRO A 755 5.30 1.51 19.21
C PRO A 755 6.36 0.69 19.98
N ILE A 756 7.61 1.06 19.77
CA ILE A 756 8.75 0.53 20.50
C ILE A 756 9.10 1.55 21.59
N TRP A 757 9.09 1.11 22.83
CA TRP A 757 9.37 1.88 24.03
C TRP A 757 10.78 1.63 24.55
N HIS A 758 11.42 2.66 25.09
CA HIS A 758 12.65 2.57 25.84
C HIS A 758 12.68 3.65 26.92
N ASP A 759 12.98 3.27 28.18
CA ASP A 759 12.97 4.16 29.35
C ASP A 759 11.67 4.99 29.51
N GLY A 760 10.53 4.41 29.12
CA GLY A 760 9.20 5.04 29.24
C GLY A 760 8.78 5.95 28.09
N GLU A 761 9.64 6.15 27.10
CA GLU A 761 9.39 6.96 25.90
C GLU A 761 9.23 6.10 24.65
N VAL A 762 8.39 6.52 23.72
CA VAL A 762 8.29 5.90 22.39
C VAL A 762 9.50 6.32 21.55
N VAL A 763 10.34 5.37 21.21
CA VAL A 763 11.60 5.62 20.49
C VAL A 763 11.57 5.13 19.04
N GLY A 764 10.56 4.35 18.64
CA GLY A 764 10.46 3.79 17.30
C GLY A 764 9.16 3.02 17.09
N TRP A 765 9.09 2.31 15.99
CA TRP A 765 7.93 1.51 15.61
C TRP A 765 8.33 0.22 14.90
N VAL A 766 7.49 -0.79 15.05
CA VAL A 766 7.59 -2.05 14.33
C VAL A 766 7.16 -1.83 12.86
N THR A 767 7.91 -2.36 11.91
CA THR A 767 7.53 -2.34 10.48
C THR A 767 6.84 -3.61 10.04
N SER A 768 7.28 -4.75 10.56
CA SER A 768 6.62 -6.05 10.43
C SER A 768 7.00 -6.97 11.59
N GLY A 769 6.12 -7.89 11.93
CA GLY A 769 6.35 -8.85 13.00
C GLY A 769 5.59 -10.14 12.81
N GLY A 770 5.93 -11.14 13.58
CA GLY A 770 5.32 -12.46 13.56
C GLY A 770 6.14 -13.48 14.36
N TYR A 771 5.74 -14.74 14.25
CA TYR A 771 6.41 -15.81 14.94
C TYR A 771 7.38 -16.56 14.06
N ALA A 772 8.64 -16.58 14.46
CA ALA A 772 9.71 -17.38 13.86
C ALA A 772 9.64 -18.81 14.40
N HIS A 773 8.88 -19.67 13.71
CA HIS A 773 8.55 -21.02 14.19
C HIS A 773 9.77 -21.92 14.38
N TRP A 774 10.81 -21.77 13.56
CA TRP A 774 12.04 -22.56 13.71
C TRP A 774 12.80 -22.22 14.99
N SER A 775 12.91 -20.93 15.31
CA SER A 775 13.62 -20.43 16.49
C SER A 775 12.73 -20.32 17.72
N GLU A 776 11.45 -20.68 17.61
CA GLU A 776 10.43 -20.61 18.67
C GLU A 776 10.41 -19.24 19.35
N ALA A 777 10.39 -18.18 18.56
CA ALA A 777 10.48 -16.81 19.06
C ALA A 777 9.51 -15.86 18.33
N SER A 778 8.83 -14.99 19.06
CA SER A 778 8.17 -13.83 18.46
C SER A 778 9.23 -12.80 18.08
N CYS A 779 9.18 -12.36 16.83
CA CYS A 779 10.15 -11.43 16.26
C CYS A 779 9.44 -10.24 15.61
N ALA A 780 10.14 -9.10 15.60
CA ALA A 780 9.72 -7.93 14.85
C ALA A 780 10.93 -7.25 14.21
N LEU A 781 10.73 -6.71 13.03
CA LEU A 781 11.61 -5.71 12.44
C LEU A 781 11.06 -4.32 12.75
N GLY A 782 11.93 -3.36 13.01
CA GLY A 782 11.49 -2.01 13.34
C GLY A 782 12.64 -1.00 13.32
N TYR A 783 12.29 0.27 13.24
CA TYR A 783 13.26 1.36 13.23
C TYR A 783 13.48 1.94 14.62
N LEU A 784 14.73 2.05 15.02
CA LEU A 784 15.18 2.69 16.26
C LEU A 784 16.13 3.85 15.94
N PRO A 785 16.23 4.90 16.79
CA PRO A 785 17.27 5.91 16.68
C PRO A 785 18.64 5.24 16.60
N SER A 786 19.55 5.77 15.77
CA SER A 786 20.88 5.19 15.58
C SER A 786 21.66 5.03 16.88
N THR A 787 21.43 5.93 17.86
CA THR A 787 22.04 5.86 19.19
C THR A 787 21.62 4.64 20.02
N LEU A 788 20.45 4.08 19.73
CA LEU A 788 19.90 2.87 20.38
C LEU A 788 20.07 1.61 19.53
N ALA A 789 20.26 1.79 18.22
CA ALA A 789 20.36 0.71 17.24
C ALA A 789 21.77 0.08 17.16
N ASP A 790 22.82 0.77 17.58
CA ASP A 790 24.20 0.31 17.44
C ASP A 790 24.63 -0.64 18.56
N ALA A 791 25.54 -1.54 18.25
CA ALA A 791 25.97 -2.63 19.14
C ALA A 791 26.61 -2.17 20.47
N ALA A 792 27.14 -0.96 20.54
CA ALA A 792 27.68 -0.39 21.77
C ALA A 792 26.60 -0.04 22.82
N THR A 793 25.33 -0.01 22.40
CA THR A 793 24.18 0.28 23.26
C THR A 793 23.66 -1.02 23.90
N ARG A 794 23.08 -0.93 25.08
CA ARG A 794 22.46 -2.09 25.75
C ARG A 794 21.39 -2.70 24.84
N SER A 795 21.44 -4.02 24.62
CA SER A 795 20.46 -4.75 23.81
C SER A 795 19.10 -4.93 24.48
N GLY A 796 18.99 -4.67 25.79
CA GLY A 796 17.77 -4.80 26.59
C GLY A 796 17.19 -3.45 27.02
N GLY A 797 16.03 -3.52 27.68
CA GLY A 797 15.29 -2.34 28.16
C GLY A 797 14.30 -1.78 27.16
N PHE A 798 14.10 -2.47 26.05
CA PHE A 798 13.03 -2.18 25.11
C PHE A 798 11.74 -2.89 25.49
N GLU A 799 10.62 -2.31 25.12
CA GLU A 799 9.29 -2.92 25.17
C GLU A 799 8.57 -2.65 23.85
N VAL A 800 7.71 -3.57 23.43
CA VAL A 800 6.80 -3.40 22.29
C VAL A 800 5.36 -3.50 22.81
N GLU A 801 4.51 -2.55 22.43
CA GLU A 801 3.12 -2.52 22.90
C GLU A 801 2.23 -3.34 21.97
N VAL A 802 1.94 -4.58 22.34
CA VAL A 802 1.08 -5.51 21.60
C VAL A 802 -0.28 -5.57 22.26
N LEU A 803 -1.35 -5.24 21.54
CA LEU A 803 -2.74 -5.19 22.03
C LEU A 803 -2.89 -4.43 23.37
N GLY A 804 -2.24 -3.26 23.47
CA GLY A 804 -2.29 -2.40 24.64
C GLY A 804 -1.45 -2.87 25.83
N VAL A 805 -0.65 -3.93 25.67
CA VAL A 805 0.24 -4.45 26.71
C VAL A 805 1.70 -4.30 26.29
N ARG A 806 2.50 -3.60 27.10
CA ARG A 806 3.94 -3.49 26.89
C ARG A 806 4.62 -4.81 27.22
N ARG A 807 5.30 -5.38 26.24
CA ARG A 807 6.00 -6.66 26.29
C ARG A 807 7.49 -6.41 26.20
N ALA A 808 8.25 -7.07 27.08
CA ALA A 808 9.72 -6.95 27.06
C ALA A 808 10.28 -7.37 25.69
N ALA A 809 11.21 -6.59 25.19
CA ALA A 809 11.85 -6.83 23.90
C ALA A 809 13.37 -6.72 24.01
N THR A 810 14.07 -7.51 23.20
CA THR A 810 15.54 -7.51 23.12
C THR A 810 15.94 -7.29 21.68
N ARG A 811 16.76 -6.29 21.44
CA ARG A 811 17.39 -6.05 20.14
C ARG A 811 18.44 -7.13 19.87
N LEU A 812 18.36 -7.74 18.71
CA LEU A 812 19.29 -8.78 18.27
C LEU A 812 20.37 -8.16 17.38
N ASP A 813 21.63 -8.53 17.66
CA ASP A 813 22.77 -8.10 16.85
C ASP A 813 22.98 -9.00 15.62
N GLU A 814 22.46 -10.22 15.68
CA GLU A 814 22.54 -11.24 14.61
C GLU A 814 21.18 -11.93 14.42
N PRO A 815 20.89 -12.46 13.23
CA PRO A 815 19.70 -13.28 12.99
C PRO A 815 19.68 -14.53 13.88
N LEU A 816 18.50 -15.00 14.21
CA LEU A 816 18.30 -16.21 15.03
C LEU A 816 18.71 -17.48 14.29
N PHE A 817 18.49 -17.49 12.97
CA PHE A 817 18.82 -18.63 12.11
C PHE A 817 20.02 -18.34 11.22
N ASP A 818 21.03 -19.22 11.21
CA ASP A 818 22.20 -19.19 10.33
C ASP A 818 22.82 -17.78 10.18
N PRO A 819 23.34 -17.18 11.26
CA PRO A 819 23.90 -15.81 11.23
C PRO A 819 24.99 -15.63 10.17
N SER A 820 25.81 -16.65 9.97
CA SER A 820 26.90 -16.63 8.98
C SER A 820 26.43 -16.75 7.53
N GLY A 821 25.19 -17.18 7.28
CA GLY A 821 24.68 -17.50 5.96
C GLY A 821 25.33 -18.75 5.35
N ALA A 822 25.82 -19.66 6.16
CA ALA A 822 26.48 -20.89 5.71
C ALA A 822 25.49 -21.83 5.01
N ARG A 823 24.29 -22.01 5.56
CA ARG A 823 23.23 -22.84 4.94
C ARG A 823 22.74 -22.27 3.61
N LEU A 824 22.60 -20.97 3.51
CA LEU A 824 22.22 -20.30 2.27
C LEU A 824 23.26 -20.50 1.15
N ARG A 825 24.55 -20.68 1.53
CA ARG A 825 25.67 -20.82 0.60
C ARG A 825 26.16 -22.28 0.45
N SER A 826 25.59 -23.22 1.21
CA SER A 826 25.99 -24.63 1.23
C SER A 826 25.81 -25.33 -0.11
#